data_5097461ece6bed351708894570633824
#
_entry.id   5097461ece6bed351708894570633824
#
_cell.length_a   1.000
_cell.length_b   1.000
_cell.length_c   1.000
_cell.angle_alpha   90.00
_cell.angle_beta   90.00
_cell.angle_gamma   90.00
#
_symmetry.space_group_name_H-M   'P 1'
#
loop_
_entity.id
_entity.type
_entity.pdbx_description
1 polymer ?
#
loop_
_entity_poly.entity_id
_entity_poly.type
_entity_poly.pdbx_seq_one_letter_code
_entity_poly.pdbx_strand_id
1 'polypeptide(L)'
;MSCHVIYYENGAKRMRPVLTATEYRNLRNSNRQKALVEAIRKGDTTLKNRLMQMNYSCIPSGDMKLKGCKAPSMTVGMDVDFDPSTPDYDEKMATAPQRVLAKKDELGLLLLERSARKGYHLVFRRHILEGIAEGKVLENQELNLRWASELLGVKFDNGAKDITRVFFTTTASEEDLLFLDEALFEQNQSQEKNESTENHLESIPSVAQAEKKEQAEPRKEASDAVENSGEEPSYNGIPYSDIIEKYFEMYNGGKHPTVGDRNVKTFELAVTLRSICDYDQAKLEAVIPRYEGFPEAEWRRTIQSALGEPRKGMPYRLCQVLAAIRQDAKMAATGGTADMPPQMPRKLPKLLQLLSSKVPDMYKPAVCEGVFPALGVHLHGVKFRYWDNVEHEPTFMNVLIAPMSVGKGAIKKPIDIILADIKETDKPNRLREAEWKRKNPPNKTKAKDPRPADICIQILIDNLTDAVFNQRVVDAHENGQRFVYTRVDEVEQLKKVTSRGTIDEVSILIRKAFDNADHGQERVGVDAITGIAPLRWNFNASTTIPNAHRFFQKAVNDGTLSRLYLSTIIKPLEPTLPVFGIYDDKFTEELRPYLLRLGATNGLVECPQALKLAKELTAENDRRATLYESEAYRILSYRANVIAYLKAMVLYVAGGCKWSKDIADYVRWSEQMDLWCKMRFFGKQLEEEILAEEEQVSAAPQNLLALLPSEFTYDQFVSIRAMQGRRGDGKSTLRVWKHRGYIEYDEVSNTWHKATL
;
A
#
# COMPACT_ATOMS: atom_id res chain seq x y z
N MET A 1 -5.51 8.23 14.93
CA MET A 1 -6.94 7.87 14.71
C MET A 1 -7.49 7.19 15.93
N SER A 2 -8.74 7.51 16.30
CA SER A 2 -9.34 7.02 17.54
C SER A 2 -10.51 6.07 17.33
N CYS A 3 -11.02 5.89 16.11
CA CYS A 3 -12.15 5.03 15.80
C CYS A 3 -11.72 3.84 14.93
N HIS A 4 -11.94 2.63 15.41
CA HIS A 4 -11.58 1.39 14.71
C HIS A 4 -12.73 0.40 14.70
N VAL A 5 -13.04 -0.17 13.53
CA VAL A 5 -13.94 -1.32 13.42
C VAL A 5 -13.18 -2.61 13.67
N ILE A 6 -13.77 -3.52 14.43
CA ILE A 6 -13.20 -4.81 14.77
C ILE A 6 -13.66 -5.86 13.77
N TYR A 7 -12.72 -6.63 13.26
CA TYR A 7 -12.98 -7.79 12.41
C TYR A 7 -12.16 -9.01 12.90
N TYR A 8 -12.53 -10.18 12.42
CA TYR A 8 -11.82 -11.42 12.75
C TYR A 8 -10.96 -11.86 11.57
N GLU A 9 -9.70 -12.13 11.86
CA GLU A 9 -8.75 -12.69 10.89
C GLU A 9 -7.91 -13.75 11.58
N ASN A 10 -7.87 -14.97 11.02
CA ASN A 10 -7.13 -16.11 11.57
C ASN A 10 -7.43 -16.39 13.05
N GLY A 11 -8.71 -16.26 13.46
CA GLY A 11 -9.15 -16.48 14.83
C GLY A 11 -8.82 -15.36 15.85
N ALA A 12 -8.16 -14.29 15.42
CA ALA A 12 -7.83 -13.14 16.24
C ALA A 12 -8.68 -11.91 15.88
N LYS A 13 -9.00 -11.08 16.90
CA LYS A 13 -9.61 -9.77 16.68
C LYS A 13 -8.57 -8.77 16.20
N ARG A 14 -8.82 -8.15 15.05
CA ARG A 14 -8.02 -7.09 14.49
C ARG A 14 -8.80 -5.80 14.37
N MET A 15 -8.10 -4.68 14.25
CA MET A 15 -8.65 -3.34 14.14
C MET A 15 -8.40 -2.77 12.75
N ARG A 16 -9.42 -2.14 12.15
CA ARG A 16 -9.28 -1.35 10.94
C ARG A 16 -9.75 0.08 11.25
N PRO A 17 -8.95 1.11 10.92
CA PRO A 17 -9.39 2.48 11.14
C PRO A 17 -10.62 2.81 10.29
N VAL A 18 -11.52 3.60 10.86
CA VAL A 18 -12.64 4.23 10.18
C VAL A 18 -12.28 5.69 9.95
N LEU A 19 -12.28 6.13 8.69
CA LEU A 19 -11.65 7.37 8.27
C LEU A 19 -12.59 8.56 8.17
N THR A 20 -13.90 8.31 8.03
CA THR A 20 -14.90 9.37 7.84
C THR A 20 -16.22 9.05 8.55
N ALA A 21 -16.98 10.10 8.90
CA ALA A 21 -18.33 9.96 9.43
C ALA A 21 -19.27 9.23 8.45
N THR A 22 -19.09 9.43 7.16
CA THR A 22 -19.86 8.73 6.12
C THR A 22 -19.57 7.24 6.12
N GLU A 23 -18.30 6.83 6.19
CA GLU A 23 -17.91 5.41 6.30
C GLU A 23 -18.50 4.79 7.57
N TYR A 24 -18.40 5.50 8.71
CA TYR A 24 -18.96 5.06 9.99
C TYR A 24 -20.46 4.79 9.92
N ARG A 25 -21.24 5.71 9.33
CA ARG A 25 -22.68 5.55 9.12
C ARG A 25 -23.00 4.40 8.17
N ASN A 26 -22.28 4.27 7.06
CA ASN A 26 -22.49 3.21 6.08
C ASN A 26 -22.25 1.81 6.66
N LEU A 27 -21.21 1.64 7.46
CA LEU A 27 -20.94 0.38 8.16
C LEU A 27 -22.12 -0.05 9.03
N ARG A 28 -22.81 0.90 9.68
CA ARG A 28 -23.92 0.64 10.63
C ARG A 28 -25.28 0.50 9.96
N ASN A 29 -25.45 0.97 8.73
CA ASN A 29 -26.73 0.98 8.02
C ASN A 29 -27.04 -0.30 7.23
N SER A 30 -26.21 -1.35 7.33
CA SER A 30 -26.48 -2.61 6.65
C SER A 30 -27.79 -3.25 7.11
N ASN A 31 -28.53 -3.88 6.19
CA ASN A 31 -29.77 -4.60 6.51
C ASN A 31 -29.56 -5.67 7.58
N ARG A 32 -28.37 -6.31 7.57
CA ARG A 32 -28.00 -7.28 8.60
C ARG A 32 -27.90 -6.64 9.98
N GLN A 33 -27.26 -5.45 10.09
CA GLN A 33 -27.11 -4.76 11.37
C GLN A 33 -28.48 -4.35 11.94
N LYS A 34 -29.36 -3.80 11.09
CA LYS A 34 -30.73 -3.42 11.46
C LYS A 34 -31.51 -4.60 11.99
N ALA A 35 -31.53 -5.74 11.29
CA ALA A 35 -32.24 -6.95 11.72
C ALA A 35 -31.71 -7.50 13.06
N LEU A 36 -30.36 -7.46 13.26
CA LEU A 36 -29.76 -7.90 14.53
C LEU A 36 -30.17 -7.01 15.71
N VAL A 37 -30.12 -5.67 15.56
CA VAL A 37 -30.55 -4.72 16.60
C VAL A 37 -32.01 -4.93 16.96
N GLU A 38 -32.88 -5.09 15.97
CA GLU A 38 -34.30 -5.32 16.16
C GLU A 38 -34.57 -6.66 16.91
N ALA A 39 -33.91 -7.75 16.51
CA ALA A 39 -34.04 -9.04 17.18
C ALA A 39 -33.60 -9.00 18.65
N ILE A 40 -32.45 -8.31 18.93
CA ILE A 40 -31.93 -8.13 20.29
C ILE A 40 -32.92 -7.32 21.15
N ARG A 41 -33.55 -6.27 20.61
CA ARG A 41 -34.58 -5.46 21.31
C ARG A 41 -35.85 -6.21 21.54
N LYS A 42 -36.17 -7.20 20.70
CA LYS A 42 -37.32 -8.14 20.89
C LYS A 42 -37.00 -9.27 21.88
N GLY A 43 -35.77 -9.35 22.42
CA GLY A 43 -35.41 -10.29 23.50
C GLY A 43 -34.32 -11.32 23.15
N ASP A 44 -33.94 -11.48 21.90
CA ASP A 44 -32.88 -12.44 21.54
C ASP A 44 -31.47 -11.86 21.81
N THR A 45 -31.08 -11.93 23.07
CA THR A 45 -29.78 -11.40 23.55
C THR A 45 -28.57 -12.21 23.09
N THR A 46 -28.77 -13.43 22.57
CA THR A 46 -27.69 -14.30 22.07
C THR A 46 -27.02 -13.72 20.83
N LEU A 47 -27.72 -12.89 20.09
CA LEU A 47 -27.25 -12.24 18.87
C LEU A 47 -26.31 -11.04 19.12
N LYS A 48 -26.15 -10.55 20.37
CA LYS A 48 -25.33 -9.38 20.69
C LYS A 48 -23.91 -9.50 20.11
N ASN A 49 -23.29 -10.68 20.20
CA ASN A 49 -21.92 -10.90 19.72
C ASN A 49 -21.77 -10.84 18.18
N ARG A 50 -22.88 -10.81 17.45
CA ARG A 50 -22.91 -10.70 15.98
C ARG A 50 -23.04 -9.25 15.50
N LEU A 51 -23.31 -8.31 16.41
CA LEU A 51 -23.31 -6.89 16.09
C LEU A 51 -21.90 -6.43 15.70
N MET A 52 -21.85 -5.37 14.92
CA MET A 52 -20.60 -4.68 14.61
C MET A 52 -19.93 -4.19 15.89
N GLN A 53 -18.62 -4.40 15.98
CA GLN A 53 -17.81 -4.05 17.14
C GLN A 53 -16.86 -2.91 16.78
N MET A 54 -16.77 -1.93 17.66
CA MET A 54 -15.85 -0.80 17.54
C MET A 54 -14.92 -0.72 18.75
N ASN A 55 -13.75 -0.13 18.58
CA ASN A 55 -12.88 0.33 19.66
C ASN A 55 -12.54 1.80 19.47
N TYR A 56 -12.51 2.54 20.58
CA TYR A 56 -12.26 3.98 20.60
C TYR A 56 -11.11 4.40 21.51
N SER A 57 -10.56 3.48 22.31
CA SER A 57 -9.69 3.83 23.44
C SER A 57 -8.23 3.46 23.26
N CYS A 58 -7.85 2.69 22.21
CA CYS A 58 -6.46 2.34 21.97
C CYS A 58 -6.02 2.57 20.52
N ILE A 59 -4.71 2.70 20.34
CA ILE A 59 -4.05 2.72 19.04
C ILE A 59 -3.59 1.30 18.73
N PRO A 60 -3.89 0.75 17.53
CA PRO A 60 -3.46 -0.59 17.18
C PRO A 60 -1.94 -0.71 17.13
N SER A 61 -1.41 -1.85 17.55
CA SER A 61 -0.02 -2.23 17.31
C SER A 61 0.24 -2.50 15.82
N GLY A 62 1.51 -2.62 15.41
CA GLY A 62 1.89 -2.77 14.01
C GLY A 62 1.22 -3.94 13.26
N ASP A 63 0.80 -4.98 13.98
CA ASP A 63 0.05 -6.12 13.45
C ASP A 63 -1.48 -5.95 13.47
N MET A 64 -1.97 -4.78 13.83
CA MET A 64 -3.39 -4.41 13.93
C MET A 64 -4.23 -5.30 14.85
N LYS A 65 -3.61 -6.10 15.74
CA LYS A 65 -4.32 -6.91 16.73
C LYS A 65 -4.87 -6.05 17.86
N LEU A 66 -6.10 -6.32 18.27
CA LEU A 66 -6.73 -5.68 19.42
C LEU A 66 -6.09 -6.15 20.73
N LYS A 67 -5.89 -7.47 20.88
CA LYS A 67 -5.33 -8.06 22.10
C LYS A 67 -3.85 -7.69 22.24
N GLY A 68 -3.50 -7.09 23.38
CA GLY A 68 -2.13 -6.69 23.68
C GLY A 68 -1.78 -5.25 23.29
N CYS A 69 -2.74 -4.45 22.80
CA CYS A 69 -2.55 -3.02 22.63
C CYS A 69 -2.28 -2.34 23.97
N LYS A 70 -1.21 -1.55 24.01
CA LYS A 70 -0.78 -0.82 25.22
C LYS A 70 -0.84 0.69 25.07
N ALA A 71 -0.94 1.21 23.83
CA ALA A 71 -0.98 2.62 23.55
C ALA A 71 -2.43 3.15 23.59
N PRO A 72 -2.77 4.09 24.48
CA PRO A 72 -4.09 4.71 24.53
C PRO A 72 -4.27 5.67 23.34
N SER A 73 -5.50 5.74 22.81
CA SER A 73 -5.87 6.77 21.83
C SER A 73 -6.19 8.10 22.55
N MET A 74 -6.34 9.16 21.76
CA MET A 74 -6.76 10.49 22.26
C MET A 74 -8.24 10.55 22.67
N THR A 75 -8.93 9.43 22.69
CA THR A 75 -10.34 9.32 23.07
C THR A 75 -10.56 8.23 24.09
N VAL A 76 -11.67 8.34 24.81
CA VAL A 76 -12.11 7.37 25.80
C VAL A 76 -13.51 6.90 25.44
N GLY A 77 -13.68 5.60 25.28
CA GLY A 77 -15.00 4.98 25.14
C GLY A 77 -15.56 4.66 26.52
N MET A 78 -16.81 4.99 26.78
CA MET A 78 -17.52 4.76 28.02
C MET A 78 -18.84 4.06 27.74
N ASP A 79 -19.14 3.02 28.52
CA ASP A 79 -20.39 2.26 28.48
C ASP A 79 -21.20 2.60 29.73
N VAL A 80 -22.42 3.11 29.55
CA VAL A 80 -23.36 3.48 30.62
C VAL A 80 -24.55 2.57 30.54
N ASP A 81 -24.65 1.65 31.50
CA ASP A 81 -25.74 0.70 31.59
C ASP A 81 -26.68 1.07 32.76
N PHE A 82 -27.97 0.91 32.53
CA PHE A 82 -28.99 1.02 33.57
C PHE A 82 -29.62 -0.37 33.85
N ASP A 83 -30.05 -0.59 35.09
CA ASP A 83 -30.68 -1.84 35.48
C ASP A 83 -32.18 -1.79 35.14
N PRO A 84 -32.69 -2.62 34.21
CA PRO A 84 -34.08 -2.63 33.82
C PRO A 84 -35.05 -3.03 34.97
N SER A 85 -34.54 -3.58 36.06
CA SER A 85 -35.34 -3.95 37.23
C SER A 85 -35.60 -2.80 38.19
N THR A 86 -34.94 -1.65 37.99
CA THR A 86 -35.12 -0.48 38.87
C THR A 86 -36.36 0.34 38.45
N PRO A 87 -37.15 0.87 39.43
CA PRO A 87 -38.35 1.65 39.12
C PRO A 87 -38.11 2.91 38.32
N ASP A 88 -36.91 3.45 38.37
CA ASP A 88 -36.46 4.68 37.68
C ASP A 88 -35.75 4.41 36.34
N TYR A 89 -35.80 3.18 35.82
CA TYR A 89 -35.12 2.78 34.58
C TYR A 89 -35.55 3.62 33.39
N ASP A 90 -36.88 3.74 33.16
CA ASP A 90 -37.40 4.47 32.02
C ASP A 90 -37.09 5.96 32.08
N GLU A 91 -37.09 6.58 33.27
CA GLU A 91 -36.72 7.95 33.49
C GLU A 91 -35.23 8.18 33.20
N LYS A 92 -34.38 7.27 33.70
CA LYS A 92 -32.93 7.30 33.44
C LYS A 92 -32.60 7.14 31.95
N MET A 93 -33.25 6.23 31.27
CA MET A 93 -33.07 6.02 29.83
C MET A 93 -33.53 7.25 29.03
N ALA A 94 -34.61 7.91 29.42
CA ALA A 94 -35.12 9.09 28.73
C ALA A 94 -34.23 10.35 28.99
N THR A 95 -33.68 10.51 30.19
CA THR A 95 -32.99 11.73 30.61
C THR A 95 -31.46 11.71 30.37
N ALA A 96 -30.85 10.52 30.31
CA ALA A 96 -29.40 10.41 30.15
C ALA A 96 -28.85 11.08 28.88
N PRO A 97 -29.46 10.96 27.69
CA PRO A 97 -28.98 11.64 26.49
C PRO A 97 -28.95 13.15 26.63
N GLN A 98 -30.00 13.72 27.24
CA GLN A 98 -30.10 15.16 27.44
C GLN A 98 -29.02 15.68 28.39
N ARG A 99 -28.72 14.93 29.48
CA ARG A 99 -27.63 15.27 30.42
C ARG A 99 -26.28 15.24 29.72
N VAL A 100 -26.02 14.20 28.91
CA VAL A 100 -24.75 14.06 28.15
C VAL A 100 -24.61 15.22 27.15
N LEU A 101 -25.66 15.52 26.37
CA LEU A 101 -25.64 16.59 25.39
C LEU A 101 -25.53 17.98 26.03
N ALA A 102 -26.11 18.20 27.21
CA ALA A 102 -25.95 19.46 27.97
C ALA A 102 -24.49 19.68 28.43
N LYS A 103 -23.71 18.62 28.55
CA LYS A 103 -22.30 18.66 28.96
C LYS A 103 -21.33 18.36 27.82
N LYS A 104 -21.78 18.40 26.55
CA LYS A 104 -21.00 17.98 25.39
C LYS A 104 -19.66 18.70 25.25
N ASP A 105 -19.66 20.02 25.48
CA ASP A 105 -18.46 20.86 25.31
C ASP A 105 -17.46 20.60 26.45
N GLU A 106 -17.95 20.48 27.70
CA GLU A 106 -17.14 20.20 28.88
C GLU A 106 -16.52 18.78 28.81
N LEU A 107 -17.26 17.78 28.30
CA LEU A 107 -16.78 16.44 28.06
C LEU A 107 -15.79 16.38 26.88
N GLY A 108 -15.88 17.29 25.92
CA GLY A 108 -15.29 17.07 24.59
C GLY A 108 -15.93 15.87 23.90
N LEU A 109 -17.27 15.77 23.93
CA LEU A 109 -18.05 14.65 23.40
C LEU A 109 -17.86 14.52 21.88
N LEU A 110 -17.58 13.31 21.43
CA LEU A 110 -17.39 12.98 20.01
C LEU A 110 -18.44 12.01 19.48
N LEU A 111 -19.02 11.18 20.35
CA LEU A 111 -20.07 10.23 20.01
C LEU A 111 -21.03 10.05 21.18
N LEU A 112 -22.31 9.96 20.89
CA LEU A 112 -23.34 9.43 21.77
C LEU A 112 -24.26 8.51 20.98
N GLU A 113 -24.37 7.27 21.40
CA GLU A 113 -25.26 6.29 20.78
C GLU A 113 -26.04 5.49 21.82
N ARG A 114 -27.25 5.04 21.44
CA ARG A 114 -28.06 4.12 22.23
C ARG A 114 -27.51 2.71 22.07
N SER A 115 -27.27 2.01 23.17
CA SER A 115 -26.86 0.61 23.13
C SER A 115 -28.03 -0.29 22.66
N ALA A 116 -27.73 -1.50 22.24
CA ALA A 116 -28.75 -2.42 21.76
C ALA A 116 -29.74 -2.88 22.85
N ARG A 117 -29.41 -2.68 24.15
CA ARG A 117 -30.18 -3.20 25.28
C ARG A 117 -30.64 -2.17 26.29
N LYS A 118 -29.71 -1.66 27.11
CA LYS A 118 -30.07 -1.05 28.39
C LYS A 118 -29.25 0.19 28.76
N GLY A 119 -28.73 0.92 27.79
CA GLY A 119 -27.92 2.09 28.09
C GLY A 119 -27.43 2.81 26.86
N TYR A 120 -26.30 3.50 27.02
CA TYR A 120 -25.68 4.34 26.01
C TYR A 120 -24.17 4.12 25.97
N HIS A 121 -23.59 4.28 24.79
CA HIS A 121 -22.16 4.39 24.63
C HIS A 121 -21.79 5.84 24.32
N LEU A 122 -20.73 6.33 24.97
CA LEU A 122 -20.18 7.67 24.71
C LEU A 122 -18.73 7.52 24.31
N VAL A 123 -18.26 8.45 23.49
CA VAL A 123 -16.83 8.65 23.21
C VAL A 123 -16.54 10.12 23.39
N PHE A 124 -15.53 10.44 24.18
CA PHE A 124 -15.12 11.79 24.48
C PHE A 124 -13.59 11.95 24.42
N ARG A 125 -13.10 13.19 24.35
CA ARG A 125 -11.66 13.47 24.29
C ARG A 125 -10.99 13.07 25.60
N ARG A 126 -9.85 12.39 25.50
CA ARG A 126 -9.05 11.98 26.65
C ARG A 126 -8.41 13.21 27.30
N HIS A 127 -8.59 13.37 28.60
CA HIS A 127 -7.82 14.30 29.40
C HIS A 127 -6.43 13.71 29.68
N ILE A 128 -5.38 14.36 29.19
CA ILE A 128 -4.01 13.96 29.42
C ILE A 128 -3.64 14.41 30.81
N LEU A 129 -3.38 13.46 31.71
CA LEU A 129 -2.74 13.76 32.96
C LEU A 129 -1.22 13.64 32.73
N GLU A 130 -0.46 14.61 33.24
CA GLU A 130 1.00 14.65 33.09
C GLU A 130 1.64 13.31 33.48
N GLY A 131 2.55 12.84 32.62
CA GLY A 131 3.42 11.71 32.93
C GLY A 131 2.75 10.34 32.89
N ILE A 132 1.96 9.99 31.86
CA ILE A 132 1.49 8.61 31.66
C ILE A 132 2.69 7.73 31.27
N ALA A 133 3.42 7.21 32.26
CA ALA A 133 4.37 6.14 32.04
C ALA A 133 3.62 4.90 31.52
N GLU A 134 4.29 4.06 30.72
CA GLU A 134 3.71 2.87 30.08
C GLU A 134 2.94 1.96 31.07
N GLY A 135 3.33 1.94 32.35
CA GLY A 135 2.65 1.21 33.43
C GLY A 135 1.38 1.87 34.00
N LYS A 136 1.06 3.13 33.63
CA LYS A 136 -0.08 3.88 34.18
C LYS A 136 -1.25 4.09 33.20
N VAL A 137 -1.27 3.41 32.07
CA VAL A 137 -2.30 3.56 31.03
C VAL A 137 -3.69 3.21 31.55
N LEU A 138 -3.81 2.13 32.35
CA LEU A 138 -5.07 1.72 32.96
C LEU A 138 -5.56 2.71 34.01
N GLU A 139 -4.65 3.28 34.82
CA GLU A 139 -5.00 4.33 35.81
C GLU A 139 -5.52 5.57 35.09
N ASN A 140 -4.89 6.02 34.02
CA ASN A 140 -5.36 7.15 33.25
C ASN A 140 -6.72 6.91 32.61
N GLN A 141 -6.98 5.72 32.06
CA GLN A 141 -8.28 5.33 31.51
C GLN A 141 -9.34 5.39 32.62
N GLU A 142 -9.07 4.82 33.78
CA GLU A 142 -10.00 4.83 34.92
C GLU A 142 -10.28 6.24 35.44
N LEU A 143 -9.27 7.10 35.55
CA LEU A 143 -9.45 8.49 35.98
C LEU A 143 -10.34 9.27 35.02
N ASN A 144 -10.17 9.14 33.72
CA ASN A 144 -11.05 9.75 32.72
C ASN A 144 -12.50 9.25 32.85
N LEU A 145 -12.70 7.95 33.06
CA LEU A 145 -14.04 7.37 33.25
C LEU A 145 -14.70 7.83 34.55
N ARG A 146 -13.96 7.93 35.65
CA ARG A 146 -14.44 8.47 36.94
C ARG A 146 -14.85 9.93 36.80
N TRP A 147 -13.98 10.75 36.22
CA TRP A 147 -14.27 12.16 35.96
C TRP A 147 -15.55 12.35 35.13
N ALA A 148 -15.70 11.63 34.01
CA ALA A 148 -16.91 11.68 33.20
C ALA A 148 -18.14 11.17 33.94
N SER A 149 -18.00 10.13 34.78
CA SER A 149 -19.04 9.57 35.61
C SER A 149 -19.56 10.57 36.63
N GLU A 150 -18.66 11.30 37.32
CA GLU A 150 -18.99 12.35 38.28
C GLU A 150 -19.67 13.53 37.60
N LEU A 151 -19.13 14.00 36.47
CA LEU A 151 -19.66 15.12 35.68
C LEU A 151 -21.10 14.86 35.20
N LEU A 152 -21.39 13.62 34.80
CA LEU A 152 -22.70 13.22 34.26
C LEU A 152 -23.67 12.66 35.31
N GLY A 153 -23.20 12.36 36.51
CA GLY A 153 -23.98 11.70 37.55
C GLY A 153 -24.44 10.29 37.16
N VAL A 154 -23.61 9.56 36.40
CA VAL A 154 -23.89 8.19 35.92
C VAL A 154 -22.74 7.25 36.29
N LYS A 155 -23.05 5.94 36.38
CA LYS A 155 -22.00 4.93 36.60
C LYS A 155 -21.53 4.37 35.27
N PHE A 156 -20.23 4.17 35.09
CA PHE A 156 -19.66 3.49 33.94
C PHE A 156 -19.48 1.97 34.21
N ASP A 157 -19.49 1.18 33.16
CA ASP A 157 -19.13 -0.25 33.25
C ASP A 157 -17.63 -0.41 33.49
N ASN A 158 -17.28 -1.19 34.54
CA ASN A 158 -15.88 -1.48 34.90
C ASN A 158 -15.06 -2.09 33.74
N GLY A 159 -15.71 -2.76 32.77
CA GLY A 159 -15.05 -3.28 31.59
C GLY A 159 -14.43 -2.19 30.69
N ALA A 160 -14.90 -0.95 30.77
CA ALA A 160 -14.39 0.19 30.01
C ALA A 160 -13.01 0.70 30.50
N LYS A 161 -12.52 0.23 31.68
CA LYS A 161 -11.17 0.50 32.15
C LYS A 161 -10.09 -0.10 31.25
N ASP A 162 -10.39 -1.20 30.56
CA ASP A 162 -9.50 -1.80 29.57
C ASP A 162 -9.62 -1.05 28.25
N ILE A 163 -8.52 -0.43 27.79
CA ILE A 163 -8.46 0.29 26.53
C ILE A 163 -8.79 -0.59 25.31
N THR A 164 -8.65 -1.91 25.45
CA THR A 164 -9.01 -2.88 24.39
C THR A 164 -10.50 -3.25 24.38
N ARG A 165 -11.32 -2.63 25.25
CA ARG A 165 -12.77 -2.84 25.29
C ARG A 165 -13.40 -2.59 23.94
N VAL A 166 -14.27 -3.50 23.51
CA VAL A 166 -15.08 -3.35 22.29
C VAL A 166 -16.50 -2.91 22.63
N PHE A 167 -17.06 -2.02 21.82
CA PHE A 167 -18.42 -1.52 21.90
C PHE A 167 -19.25 -2.15 20.78
N PHE A 168 -20.38 -2.74 21.14
CA PHE A 168 -21.32 -3.35 20.20
C PHE A 168 -22.28 -2.27 19.69
N THR A 169 -21.98 -1.72 18.52
CA THR A 169 -22.72 -0.59 17.96
C THR A 169 -24.11 -0.97 17.47
N THR A 170 -25.00 0.02 17.40
CA THR A 170 -26.35 -0.11 16.85
C THR A 170 -26.44 0.42 15.42
N THR A 171 -27.59 0.89 14.97
CA THR A 171 -27.76 1.47 13.65
C THR A 171 -27.32 2.94 13.62
N ALA A 172 -27.26 3.55 12.44
CA ALA A 172 -27.01 4.99 12.30
C ALA A 172 -28.32 5.79 12.11
N SER A 173 -29.46 5.27 12.60
CA SER A 173 -30.71 6.03 12.66
C SER A 173 -30.62 7.14 13.70
N GLU A 174 -31.45 8.17 13.59
CA GLU A 174 -31.50 9.28 14.56
C GLU A 174 -31.88 8.83 15.97
N GLU A 175 -32.61 7.72 16.10
CA GLU A 175 -32.97 7.11 17.39
C GLU A 175 -31.79 6.39 18.06
N ASP A 176 -30.81 5.93 17.28
CA ASP A 176 -29.68 5.14 17.74
C ASP A 176 -28.39 5.96 17.84
N LEU A 177 -28.10 6.76 16.84
CA LEU A 177 -26.90 7.63 16.78
C LEU A 177 -27.32 9.08 17.10
N LEU A 178 -27.28 9.42 18.39
CA LEU A 178 -27.82 10.67 18.92
C LEU A 178 -26.87 11.86 18.69
N PHE A 179 -25.57 11.60 18.64
CA PHE A 179 -24.55 12.63 18.37
C PHE A 179 -23.32 11.99 17.73
N LEU A 180 -22.74 12.67 16.73
CA LEU A 180 -21.48 12.28 16.09
C LEU A 180 -20.76 13.52 15.61
N ASP A 181 -19.56 13.75 16.14
CA ASP A 181 -18.64 14.81 15.74
C ASP A 181 -17.61 14.25 14.74
N GLU A 182 -17.36 14.98 13.65
CA GLU A 182 -16.37 14.60 12.62
C GLU A 182 -14.94 14.57 13.15
N ALA A 183 -14.65 15.29 14.21
CA ALA A 183 -13.36 15.27 14.90
C ALA A 183 -12.96 13.88 15.44
N LEU A 184 -13.91 12.94 15.59
CA LEU A 184 -13.62 11.55 15.93
C LEU A 184 -12.74 10.85 14.87
N PHE A 185 -12.79 11.30 13.62
CA PHE A 185 -12.11 10.70 12.47
C PHE A 185 -10.86 11.49 12.04
N GLU A 186 -10.56 12.63 12.66
CA GLU A 186 -9.38 13.43 12.36
C GLU A 186 -8.09 12.70 12.77
N GLN A 187 -7.06 12.82 11.94
CA GLN A 187 -5.72 12.34 12.26
C GLN A 187 -5.00 13.39 13.11
N ASN A 188 -4.60 13.07 14.33
CA ASN A 188 -3.63 13.88 15.06
C ASN A 188 -2.26 13.76 14.39
N GLN A 189 -1.78 14.81 13.71
CA GLN A 189 -0.45 14.91 13.09
C GLN A 189 0.69 15.10 14.13
N SER A 190 0.52 14.70 15.38
CA SER A 190 1.47 14.93 16.46
C SER A 190 2.11 13.68 17.04
N GLN A 191 2.60 12.76 16.17
CA GLN A 191 3.46 11.64 16.62
C GLN A 191 4.68 11.38 15.72
N GLU A 192 5.17 12.38 15.00
CA GLU A 192 6.52 12.31 14.41
C GLU A 192 7.33 13.55 14.79
N LYS A 193 7.54 13.76 16.08
CA LYS A 193 8.62 14.62 16.61
C LYS A 193 8.66 14.46 18.12
N ASN A 194 9.34 13.48 18.63
CA ASN A 194 9.92 13.52 19.97
C ASN A 194 11.10 12.53 20.06
N GLU A 195 12.17 12.89 19.40
CA GLU A 195 13.49 12.72 19.98
C GLU A 195 14.20 14.06 19.87
N SER A 196 14.53 14.59 21.02
CA SER A 196 15.36 15.73 21.39
C SER A 196 14.60 16.99 21.84
N THR A 197 14.87 17.24 23.07
CA THR A 197 14.96 18.46 23.86
C THR A 197 13.89 18.71 24.90
N GLU A 198 14.41 18.73 26.08
CA GLU A 198 13.84 19.08 27.37
C GLU A 198 13.20 20.48 27.46
N ASN A 199 12.22 20.52 28.36
CA ASN A 199 11.81 21.70 29.16
C ASN A 199 11.18 22.88 28.47
N HIS A 200 9.85 22.99 28.66
CA HIS A 200 9.30 24.12 29.45
C HIS A 200 7.83 23.81 29.83
N LEU A 201 7.63 23.71 31.14
CA LEU A 201 6.33 23.79 31.80
C LEU A 201 5.79 25.19 31.67
N GLU A 202 4.55 25.34 31.19
CA GLU A 202 3.70 26.42 31.68
C GLU A 202 2.25 25.97 31.88
N SER A 203 1.75 26.39 33.01
CA SER A 203 0.54 26.04 33.71
C SER A 203 -0.75 26.43 33.02
N ILE A 204 -1.76 25.59 33.19
CA ILE A 204 -3.16 25.84 32.83
C ILE A 204 -3.75 26.81 33.87
N PRO A 205 -4.45 27.88 33.46
CA PRO A 205 -5.25 28.66 34.37
C PRO A 205 -6.61 28.02 34.62
N SER A 206 -6.98 27.98 35.89
CA SER A 206 -8.29 27.60 36.40
C SER A 206 -9.38 28.59 35.96
N VAL A 207 -10.54 28.01 35.68
CA VAL A 207 -11.80 28.68 35.41
C VAL A 207 -12.24 29.54 36.61
N ALA A 208 -12.53 30.80 36.41
CA ALA A 208 -13.72 31.48 37.00
C ALA A 208 -13.96 32.88 36.43
N GLN A 209 -15.18 33.04 36.03
CA GLN A 209 -16.02 34.24 36.05
C GLN A 209 -16.02 35.21 34.89
N ALA A 210 -17.22 35.20 34.35
CA ALA A 210 -17.87 36.11 33.44
C ALA A 210 -17.95 37.56 33.97
N GLU A 211 -18.05 38.49 33.11
CA GLU A 211 -19.10 39.48 32.85
C GLU A 211 -18.60 40.80 32.28
N LYS A 212 -19.34 41.18 31.23
CA LYS A 212 -19.77 42.54 30.81
C LYS A 212 -18.79 43.56 30.22
N LYS A 213 -19.14 43.82 28.94
CA LYS A 213 -19.41 45.12 28.29
C LYS A 213 -18.53 46.36 28.63
N GLU A 214 -17.94 47.00 27.66
CA GLU A 214 -18.47 48.17 26.98
C GLU A 214 -17.44 48.86 26.07
N GLN A 215 -17.97 49.52 25.08
CA GLN A 215 -17.44 50.35 24.02
C GLN A 215 -16.35 51.34 24.44
N ALA A 216 -15.41 51.62 23.57
CA ALA A 216 -15.20 52.92 22.93
C ALA A 216 -13.87 53.00 22.16
N GLU A 217 -13.94 53.62 21.01
CA GLU A 217 -12.88 54.10 20.11
C GLU A 217 -12.00 55.18 20.75
N PRO A 218 -11.12 55.80 19.94
CA PRO A 218 -9.80 55.37 19.46
C PRO A 218 -8.69 56.31 19.94
N ARG A 219 -7.43 55.94 19.90
CA ARG A 219 -6.35 56.95 19.83
C ARG A 219 -5.10 56.43 19.13
N LYS A 220 -4.64 57.33 18.30
CA LYS A 220 -3.50 57.37 17.40
C LYS A 220 -2.13 57.22 18.06
N GLU A 221 -1.22 56.80 17.20
CA GLU A 221 0.19 57.15 17.08
C GLU A 221 1.19 56.64 18.11
N ALA A 222 2.06 55.73 17.65
CA ALA A 222 3.48 56.08 17.51
C ALA A 222 4.21 54.94 16.74
N SER A 223 4.91 55.39 15.73
CA SER A 223 5.93 54.70 14.98
C SER A 223 7.00 54.12 15.89
N ASP A 224 7.39 52.88 15.67
CA ASP A 224 8.82 52.54 15.71
C ASP A 224 9.10 51.31 14.85
N ALA A 225 10.14 51.46 14.07
CA ALA A 225 10.65 50.52 13.09
C ALA A 225 11.04 49.20 13.75
N VAL A 226 10.54 48.09 13.21
CA VAL A 226 11.10 46.77 13.40
C VAL A 226 11.66 46.32 12.05
N GLU A 227 12.94 46.03 12.06
CA GLU A 227 13.77 45.57 10.97
C GLU A 227 13.13 44.39 10.26
N ASN A 228 13.10 44.49 8.93
CA ASN A 228 12.76 43.44 7.98
C ASN A 228 13.68 42.21 8.16
N SER A 229 13.19 41.16 8.79
CA SER A 229 13.60 39.82 8.45
C SER A 229 12.76 39.39 7.23
N GLY A 230 13.40 39.32 6.08
CA GLY A 230 12.73 39.09 4.78
C GLY A 230 12.19 37.65 4.60
N GLU A 231 11.28 37.23 5.45
CA GLU A 231 10.51 36.00 5.20
C GLU A 231 9.22 36.35 4.45
N GLU A 232 9.07 35.77 3.26
CA GLU A 232 7.88 35.90 2.44
C GLU A 232 6.65 35.34 3.17
N PRO A 233 5.47 36.02 3.15
CA PRO A 233 4.26 35.50 3.78
C PRO A 233 3.92 34.09 3.27
N SER A 234 3.63 33.17 4.18
CA SER A 234 3.38 31.76 3.83
C SER A 234 2.19 31.17 4.58
N TYR A 235 1.56 30.15 3.98
CA TYR A 235 0.51 29.34 4.59
C TYR A 235 1.02 27.91 4.81
N ASN A 236 1.16 27.48 6.06
CA ASN A 236 1.72 26.17 6.43
C ASN A 236 3.08 25.87 5.73
N GLY A 237 3.95 26.89 5.68
CA GLY A 237 5.27 26.77 5.07
C GLY A 237 5.29 26.86 3.54
N ILE A 238 4.17 27.13 2.88
CA ILE A 238 4.06 27.35 1.44
C ILE A 238 3.92 28.85 1.18
N PRO A 239 4.82 29.51 0.43
CA PRO A 239 4.68 30.92 0.06
C PRO A 239 3.34 31.19 -0.65
N TYR A 240 2.72 32.32 -0.35
CA TYR A 240 1.47 32.68 -1.05
C TYR A 240 1.69 32.94 -2.54
N SER A 241 2.86 33.40 -2.95
CA SER A 241 3.27 33.51 -4.34
C SER A 241 3.14 32.18 -5.08
N ASP A 242 3.68 31.10 -4.51
CA ASP A 242 3.61 29.75 -5.11
C ASP A 242 2.17 29.23 -5.20
N ILE A 243 1.34 29.55 -4.19
CA ILE A 243 -0.09 29.18 -4.21
C ILE A 243 -0.81 29.89 -5.35
N ILE A 244 -0.54 31.19 -5.57
CA ILE A 244 -1.14 32.00 -6.63
C ILE A 244 -0.68 31.55 -8.00
N GLU A 245 0.63 31.33 -8.19
CA GLU A 245 1.18 30.84 -9.45
C GLU A 245 0.57 29.47 -9.83
N LYS A 246 0.54 28.54 -8.88
CA LYS A 246 -0.05 27.22 -9.10
C LYS A 246 -1.56 27.28 -9.37
N TYR A 247 -2.27 28.21 -8.72
CA TYR A 247 -3.67 28.43 -9.01
C TYR A 247 -3.90 28.87 -10.47
N PHE A 248 -3.10 29.83 -10.97
CA PHE A 248 -3.22 30.28 -12.36
C PHE A 248 -2.75 29.23 -13.36
N GLU A 249 -1.72 28.45 -13.03
CA GLU A 249 -1.31 27.30 -13.84
C GLU A 249 -2.47 26.31 -14.03
N MET A 250 -3.14 25.94 -12.94
CA MET A 250 -4.18 24.91 -12.97
C MET A 250 -5.53 25.39 -13.52
N TYR A 251 -5.89 26.65 -13.29
CA TYR A 251 -7.24 27.14 -13.55
C TYR A 251 -7.34 28.31 -14.53
N ASN A 252 -6.21 28.82 -15.02
CA ASN A 252 -6.16 29.91 -16.01
C ASN A 252 -5.13 29.65 -17.12
N GLY A 253 -4.66 28.40 -17.27
CA GLY A 253 -3.68 28.02 -18.30
C GLY A 253 -2.34 28.75 -18.17
N GLY A 254 -1.90 29.08 -16.95
CA GLY A 254 -0.66 29.78 -16.64
C GLY A 254 -0.66 31.28 -16.97
N LYS A 255 -1.82 31.84 -17.30
CA LYS A 255 -1.91 33.27 -17.65
C LYS A 255 -2.34 34.11 -16.45
N HIS A 256 -1.58 35.19 -16.16
CA HIS A 256 -1.97 36.17 -15.18
C HIS A 256 -3.10 37.09 -15.66
N PRO A 257 -3.85 37.68 -14.73
CA PRO A 257 -4.90 38.65 -15.07
C PRO A 257 -4.39 39.84 -15.89
N THR A 258 -5.12 40.23 -16.91
CA THR A 258 -4.78 41.31 -17.82
C THR A 258 -5.88 42.38 -17.88
N VAL A 259 -5.62 43.50 -18.56
CA VAL A 259 -6.62 44.54 -18.79
C VAL A 259 -7.82 43.95 -19.53
N GLY A 260 -8.98 43.86 -18.85
CA GLY A 260 -10.22 43.25 -19.38
C GLY A 260 -10.78 42.14 -18.49
N ASP A 261 -9.94 41.31 -17.87
CA ASP A 261 -10.37 40.21 -16.99
C ASP A 261 -9.87 40.32 -15.54
N ARG A 262 -8.97 41.28 -15.23
CA ARG A 262 -8.30 41.43 -13.93
C ARG A 262 -9.26 41.52 -12.74
N ASN A 263 -10.40 42.23 -12.89
CA ASN A 263 -11.40 42.32 -11.82
C ASN A 263 -11.99 40.98 -11.47
N VAL A 264 -12.44 40.25 -12.50
CA VAL A 264 -13.05 38.91 -12.32
C VAL A 264 -12.05 37.92 -11.77
N LYS A 265 -10.84 37.91 -12.32
CA LYS A 265 -9.79 36.96 -11.88
C LYS A 265 -9.26 37.25 -10.50
N THR A 266 -9.10 38.53 -10.12
CA THR A 266 -8.71 38.93 -8.75
C THR A 266 -9.83 38.61 -7.77
N PHE A 267 -11.09 38.78 -8.14
CA PHE A 267 -12.22 38.38 -7.30
C PHE A 267 -12.24 36.86 -7.07
N GLU A 268 -12.14 36.04 -8.14
CA GLU A 268 -12.07 34.57 -8.05
C GLU A 268 -10.90 34.12 -7.16
N LEU A 269 -9.74 34.73 -7.32
CA LEU A 269 -8.56 34.45 -6.51
C LEU A 269 -8.79 34.83 -5.03
N ALA A 270 -9.34 36.02 -4.77
CA ALA A 270 -9.62 36.46 -3.41
C ALA A 270 -10.66 35.59 -2.70
N VAL A 271 -11.74 35.17 -3.39
CA VAL A 271 -12.71 34.19 -2.86
C VAL A 271 -12.04 32.85 -2.55
N THR A 272 -11.05 32.47 -3.34
CA THR A 272 -10.33 31.21 -3.13
C THR A 272 -9.39 31.28 -1.95
N LEU A 273 -8.62 32.37 -1.79
CA LEU A 273 -7.59 32.52 -0.77
C LEU A 273 -8.12 32.96 0.60
N ARG A 274 -9.29 33.61 0.68
CA ARG A 274 -9.80 34.21 1.93
C ARG A 274 -9.86 33.23 3.12
N SER A 275 -10.09 31.96 2.86
CA SER A 275 -10.14 30.92 3.92
C SER A 275 -8.78 30.64 4.57
N ILE A 276 -7.68 30.87 3.86
CA ILE A 276 -6.31 30.72 4.38
C ILE A 276 -5.68 32.08 4.77
N CYS A 277 -6.38 33.17 4.52
CA CYS A 277 -6.05 34.49 4.98
C CYS A 277 -6.95 34.94 6.16
N ASP A 278 -7.57 34.01 6.87
CA ASP A 278 -8.43 34.26 8.06
C ASP A 278 -9.62 35.18 7.80
N TYR A 279 -10.04 35.32 6.54
CA TYR A 279 -11.04 36.29 6.09
C TYR A 279 -10.66 37.75 6.42
N ASP A 280 -9.35 38.01 6.53
CA ASP A 280 -8.80 39.34 6.82
C ASP A 280 -8.46 40.08 5.52
N GLN A 281 -8.95 41.33 5.39
CA GLN A 281 -8.73 42.15 4.20
C GLN A 281 -7.26 42.54 4.05
N ALA A 282 -6.60 42.93 5.14
CA ALA A 282 -5.21 43.38 5.11
C ALA A 282 -4.26 42.25 4.69
N LYS A 283 -4.54 41.01 5.17
CA LYS A 283 -3.79 39.83 4.73
C LYS A 283 -4.00 39.51 3.24
N LEU A 284 -5.23 39.62 2.74
CA LEU A 284 -5.50 39.41 1.31
C LEU A 284 -4.83 40.48 0.44
N GLU A 285 -4.85 41.73 0.87
CA GLU A 285 -4.16 42.83 0.19
C GLU A 285 -2.63 42.67 0.21
N ALA A 286 -2.08 42.04 1.24
CA ALA A 286 -0.65 41.77 1.34
C ALA A 286 -0.18 40.63 0.41
N VAL A 287 -1.04 39.63 0.14
CA VAL A 287 -0.65 38.45 -0.62
C VAL A 287 -1.12 38.45 -2.07
N ILE A 288 -2.23 39.12 -2.41
CA ILE A 288 -2.74 39.19 -3.78
C ILE A 288 -2.04 40.33 -4.54
N PRO A 289 -1.28 40.02 -5.62
CA PRO A 289 -0.60 41.05 -6.38
C PRO A 289 -1.59 41.97 -7.09
N ARG A 290 -1.24 43.30 -7.15
CA ARG A 290 -1.98 44.26 -7.96
C ARG A 290 -1.44 44.21 -9.38
N TYR A 291 -2.23 43.63 -10.31
CA TYR A 291 -1.86 43.48 -11.68
C TYR A 291 -1.80 44.82 -12.46
N GLU A 292 -1.02 44.80 -13.56
CA GLU A 292 -0.73 46.02 -14.34
C GLU A 292 -1.98 46.78 -14.76
N GLY A 293 -1.96 48.11 -14.55
CA GLY A 293 -3.05 49.00 -14.87
C GLY A 293 -4.27 48.88 -13.97
N PHE A 294 -4.23 48.13 -12.86
CA PHE A 294 -5.33 48.00 -11.91
C PHE A 294 -5.31 49.18 -10.92
N PRO A 295 -6.32 50.12 -10.93
CA PRO A 295 -6.39 51.19 -9.96
C PRO A 295 -6.49 50.62 -8.53
N GLU A 296 -5.73 51.17 -7.60
CA GLU A 296 -5.66 50.65 -6.21
C GLU A 296 -7.04 50.64 -5.53
N ALA A 297 -7.81 51.73 -5.66
CA ALA A 297 -9.14 51.80 -5.07
C ALA A 297 -10.12 50.75 -5.65
N GLU A 298 -9.98 50.39 -6.92
CA GLU A 298 -10.80 49.37 -7.58
C GLU A 298 -10.35 47.98 -7.13
N TRP A 299 -9.03 47.73 -7.09
CA TRP A 299 -8.45 46.48 -6.61
C TRP A 299 -8.85 46.16 -5.15
N ARG A 300 -8.76 47.14 -4.24
CA ARG A 300 -9.21 47.03 -2.84
C ARG A 300 -10.71 46.72 -2.74
N ARG A 301 -11.56 47.38 -3.55
CA ARG A 301 -13.01 47.10 -3.58
C ARG A 301 -13.29 45.67 -4.09
N THR A 302 -12.52 45.20 -5.03
CA THR A 302 -12.64 43.83 -5.56
C THR A 302 -12.34 42.79 -4.46
N ILE A 303 -11.28 42.98 -3.68
CA ILE A 303 -10.94 42.12 -2.52
C ILE A 303 -12.01 42.20 -1.45
N GLN A 304 -12.48 43.42 -1.11
CA GLN A 304 -13.54 43.62 -0.15
C GLN A 304 -14.85 42.95 -0.57
N SER A 305 -15.19 43.03 -1.84
CA SER A 305 -16.37 42.37 -2.40
C SER A 305 -16.29 40.82 -2.25
N ALA A 306 -15.10 40.23 -2.42
CA ALA A 306 -14.88 38.81 -2.22
C ALA A 306 -15.08 38.36 -0.75
N LEU A 307 -14.80 39.24 0.21
CA LEU A 307 -15.07 39.00 1.62
C LEU A 307 -16.55 39.09 1.99
N GLY A 308 -17.36 39.82 1.21
CA GLY A 308 -18.80 39.93 1.38
C GLY A 308 -19.57 38.64 1.02
N GLU A 309 -18.97 37.74 0.28
CA GLU A 309 -19.56 36.43 -0.05
C GLU A 309 -19.71 35.55 1.22
N PRO A 310 -20.74 34.68 1.30
CA PRO A 310 -20.95 33.82 2.44
C PRO A 310 -19.70 33.02 2.83
N ARG A 311 -19.39 32.96 4.11
CA ARG A 311 -18.25 32.18 4.62
C ARG A 311 -18.51 30.70 4.39
N LYS A 312 -17.63 30.08 3.61
CA LYS A 312 -17.60 28.63 3.35
C LYS A 312 -16.24 28.12 3.81
N GLY A 313 -16.15 26.83 4.12
CA GLY A 313 -14.86 26.19 4.37
C GLY A 313 -13.88 26.34 3.19
N MET A 314 -12.69 25.80 3.31
CA MET A 314 -11.66 25.88 2.25
C MET A 314 -12.21 25.40 0.91
N PRO A 315 -12.14 26.20 -0.15
CA PRO A 315 -12.64 25.83 -1.47
C PRO A 315 -11.91 24.59 -2.03
N TYR A 316 -12.64 23.70 -2.70
CA TYR A 316 -12.08 22.50 -3.30
C TYR A 316 -10.90 22.80 -4.25
N ARG A 317 -10.99 23.86 -5.05
CA ARG A 317 -9.89 24.31 -5.91
C ARG A 317 -8.61 24.63 -5.12
N LEU A 318 -8.73 25.28 -3.97
CA LEU A 318 -7.58 25.58 -3.12
C LEU A 318 -6.98 24.30 -2.51
N CYS A 319 -7.81 23.35 -2.09
CA CYS A 319 -7.33 22.04 -1.63
C CYS A 319 -6.50 21.33 -2.71
N GLN A 320 -6.94 21.41 -3.97
CA GLN A 320 -6.19 20.82 -5.09
C GLN A 320 -4.87 21.54 -5.38
N VAL A 321 -4.85 22.87 -5.33
CA VAL A 321 -3.62 23.68 -5.47
C VAL A 321 -2.61 23.33 -4.40
N LEU A 322 -3.02 23.33 -3.13
CA LEU A 322 -2.14 22.99 -2.02
C LEU A 322 -1.63 21.53 -2.08
N ALA A 323 -2.48 20.60 -2.54
CA ALA A 323 -2.07 19.21 -2.76
C ALA A 323 -1.04 19.09 -3.88
N ALA A 324 -1.24 19.82 -4.99
CA ALA A 324 -0.29 19.84 -6.11
C ALA A 324 1.06 20.43 -5.70
N ILE A 325 1.09 21.56 -4.98
CA ILE A 325 2.34 22.17 -4.50
C ILE A 325 3.08 21.22 -3.54
N ARG A 326 2.38 20.57 -2.61
CA ARG A 326 3.00 19.59 -1.71
C ARG A 326 3.54 18.39 -2.47
N GLN A 327 2.86 17.98 -3.52
CA GLN A 327 3.33 16.92 -4.40
C GLN A 327 4.55 17.36 -5.19
N ASP A 328 4.56 18.58 -5.74
CA ASP A 328 5.70 19.16 -6.46
C ASP A 328 6.91 19.35 -5.53
N ALA A 329 6.70 19.83 -4.29
CA ALA A 329 7.74 19.97 -3.28
C ALA A 329 8.31 18.59 -2.85
N LYS A 330 7.46 17.59 -2.72
CA LYS A 330 7.88 16.22 -2.46
C LYS A 330 8.68 15.64 -3.65
N MET A 331 8.28 15.97 -4.87
CA MET A 331 9.01 15.62 -6.10
C MET A 331 10.37 16.32 -6.18
N ALA A 332 10.45 17.58 -5.80
CA ALA A 332 11.70 18.34 -5.75
C ALA A 332 12.66 17.80 -4.66
N ALA A 333 12.13 17.46 -3.49
CA ALA A 333 12.89 16.86 -2.39
C ALA A 333 13.42 15.46 -2.70
N THR A 334 12.75 14.72 -3.61
CA THR A 334 13.14 13.38 -4.07
C THR A 334 13.92 13.37 -5.38
N GLY A 335 14.42 14.53 -5.86
CA GLY A 335 15.22 14.62 -7.09
C GLY A 335 14.41 14.60 -8.40
N GLY A 336 13.16 15.06 -8.34
CA GLY A 336 12.45 15.63 -9.51
C GLY A 336 11.93 14.72 -10.61
N THR A 337 12.18 13.38 -10.60
CA THR A 337 11.71 12.46 -11.67
C THR A 337 11.18 11.12 -11.20
N ALA A 338 11.28 10.81 -9.91
CA ALA A 338 10.95 9.48 -9.38
C ALA A 338 9.44 9.16 -9.35
N ASP A 339 8.56 10.15 -9.37
CA ASP A 339 7.11 9.94 -9.27
C ASP A 339 6.36 9.88 -10.61
N MET A 340 7.02 10.30 -11.71
CA MET A 340 6.44 10.19 -13.05
C MET A 340 6.88 8.90 -13.73
N PRO A 341 5.94 8.15 -14.32
CA PRO A 341 6.30 6.95 -15.06
C PRO A 341 7.15 7.29 -16.28
N PRO A 342 8.07 6.40 -16.68
CA PRO A 342 8.81 6.56 -17.91
C PRO A 342 7.87 6.75 -19.11
N GLN A 343 8.14 7.76 -19.94
CA GLN A 343 7.32 8.00 -21.13
C GLN A 343 7.58 6.94 -22.20
N MET A 344 6.52 6.30 -22.66
CA MET A 344 6.61 5.31 -23.73
C MET A 344 7.11 5.94 -25.04
N PRO A 345 8.02 5.30 -25.78
CA PRO A 345 8.49 5.78 -27.08
C PRO A 345 7.32 6.02 -28.05
N ARG A 346 7.36 7.12 -28.79
CA ARG A 346 6.34 7.41 -29.83
C ARG A 346 6.36 6.39 -30.96
N LYS A 347 7.54 5.87 -31.29
CA LYS A 347 7.74 4.82 -32.30
C LYS A 347 7.90 3.47 -31.61
N LEU A 348 7.06 2.52 -31.96
CA LEU A 348 7.07 1.17 -31.41
C LEU A 348 7.49 0.16 -32.50
N PRO A 349 8.05 -1.00 -32.09
CA PRO A 349 8.18 -2.14 -32.98
C PRO A 349 6.84 -2.45 -33.66
N LYS A 350 6.86 -2.79 -34.96
CA LYS A 350 5.64 -2.97 -35.76
C LYS A 350 4.60 -3.90 -35.12
N LEU A 351 5.04 -4.99 -34.50
CA LEU A 351 4.16 -5.92 -33.77
C LEU A 351 3.44 -5.22 -32.63
N LEU A 352 4.14 -4.46 -31.81
CA LEU A 352 3.54 -3.75 -30.67
C LEU A 352 2.66 -2.58 -31.12
N GLN A 353 3.07 -1.91 -32.20
CA GLN A 353 2.24 -0.87 -32.83
C GLN A 353 0.91 -1.45 -33.30
N LEU A 354 0.91 -2.62 -33.94
CA LEU A 354 -0.30 -3.33 -34.36
C LEU A 354 -1.15 -3.72 -33.14
N LEU A 355 -0.56 -4.41 -32.15
CA LEU A 355 -1.27 -4.92 -30.97
C LEU A 355 -1.91 -3.80 -30.14
N SER A 356 -1.29 -2.61 -30.08
CA SER A 356 -1.79 -1.46 -29.34
C SER A 356 -2.63 -0.49 -30.18
N SER A 357 -2.86 -0.76 -31.47
CA SER A 357 -3.54 0.17 -32.41
C SER A 357 -5.01 0.40 -32.11
N LYS A 358 -5.67 -0.54 -31.41
CA LYS A 358 -7.11 -0.53 -31.14
C LYS A 358 -7.45 -0.08 -29.70
N VAL A 359 -6.46 0.37 -28.93
CA VAL A 359 -6.67 0.83 -27.55
C VAL A 359 -6.31 2.32 -27.42
N PRO A 360 -7.03 3.08 -26.56
CA PRO A 360 -6.67 4.45 -26.23
C PRO A 360 -5.25 4.56 -25.65
N ASP A 361 -4.61 5.73 -25.80
CA ASP A 361 -3.20 5.95 -25.45
C ASP A 361 -2.86 5.55 -24.02
N MET A 362 -3.74 5.80 -23.04
CA MET A 362 -3.53 5.44 -21.63
C MET A 362 -3.37 3.93 -21.39
N TYR A 363 -3.89 3.09 -22.27
CA TYR A 363 -3.79 1.62 -22.13
C TYR A 363 -2.65 1.02 -22.95
N LYS A 364 -2.05 1.77 -23.88
CA LYS A 364 -0.96 1.26 -24.72
C LYS A 364 0.22 0.70 -23.90
N PRO A 365 0.70 1.36 -22.83
CA PRO A 365 1.74 0.79 -21.98
C PRO A 365 1.36 -0.58 -21.42
N ALA A 366 0.18 -0.70 -20.81
CA ALA A 366 -0.27 -1.94 -20.21
C ALA A 366 -0.48 -3.06 -21.24
N VAL A 367 -0.97 -2.73 -22.44
CA VAL A 367 -1.12 -3.70 -23.53
C VAL A 367 0.23 -4.16 -24.05
N CYS A 368 1.15 -3.23 -24.34
CA CYS A 368 2.49 -3.55 -24.83
C CYS A 368 3.28 -4.42 -23.87
N GLU A 369 3.11 -4.21 -22.55
CA GLU A 369 3.69 -5.09 -21.53
C GLU A 369 2.91 -6.42 -21.40
N GLY A 370 1.58 -6.36 -21.38
CA GLY A 370 0.74 -7.53 -21.13
C GLY A 370 0.72 -8.61 -22.20
N VAL A 371 1.18 -8.32 -23.44
CA VAL A 371 1.13 -9.29 -24.55
C VAL A 371 2.27 -10.31 -24.53
N PHE A 372 3.39 -10.07 -23.86
CA PHE A 372 4.57 -10.95 -23.89
C PHE A 372 4.33 -12.34 -23.33
N PRO A 373 3.55 -12.55 -22.25
CA PRO A 373 3.26 -13.92 -21.80
C PRO A 373 2.56 -14.75 -22.88
N ALA A 374 1.63 -14.14 -23.64
CA ALA A 374 0.93 -14.80 -24.73
C ALA A 374 1.83 -15.01 -25.96
N LEU A 375 2.68 -14.04 -26.30
CA LEU A 375 3.66 -14.20 -27.40
C LEU A 375 4.69 -15.28 -27.08
N GLY A 376 5.18 -15.36 -25.83
CA GLY A 376 6.15 -16.34 -25.38
C GLY A 376 5.66 -17.77 -25.49
N VAL A 377 4.34 -18.03 -25.37
CA VAL A 377 3.76 -19.37 -25.50
C VAL A 377 3.93 -19.97 -26.90
N HIS A 378 4.11 -19.13 -27.93
CA HIS A 378 4.36 -19.60 -29.30
C HIS A 378 5.82 -20.04 -29.53
N LEU A 379 6.76 -19.62 -28.66
CA LEU A 379 8.18 -19.98 -28.76
C LEU A 379 8.45 -21.23 -27.93
N HIS A 380 8.32 -22.41 -28.52
CA HIS A 380 8.57 -23.67 -27.86
C HIS A 380 9.86 -24.33 -28.40
N GLY A 381 10.64 -24.91 -27.49
CA GLY A 381 11.94 -25.45 -27.82
C GLY A 381 12.97 -24.37 -28.21
N VAL A 382 12.78 -23.13 -27.80
CA VAL A 382 13.64 -21.97 -28.12
C VAL A 382 14.38 -21.54 -26.88
N LYS A 383 15.67 -21.24 -27.06
CA LYS A 383 16.55 -20.71 -26.01
C LYS A 383 17.25 -19.45 -26.47
N PHE A 384 17.51 -18.57 -25.54
CA PHE A 384 18.22 -17.31 -25.73
C PHE A 384 19.40 -17.25 -24.76
N ARG A 385 20.64 -17.16 -25.27
CA ARG A 385 21.83 -17.08 -24.42
C ARG A 385 22.03 -15.63 -23.98
N TYR A 386 21.98 -15.41 -22.67
CA TYR A 386 22.24 -14.11 -22.06
C TYR A 386 23.74 -13.85 -21.97
N TRP A 387 24.17 -12.65 -21.64
CA TRP A 387 25.59 -12.26 -21.64
C TRP A 387 26.44 -12.93 -20.54
N ASP A 388 25.79 -13.52 -19.52
CA ASP A 388 26.44 -14.36 -18.48
C ASP A 388 26.61 -15.83 -18.92
N ASN A 389 26.29 -16.15 -20.17
CA ASN A 389 26.26 -17.48 -20.79
C ASN A 389 25.14 -18.42 -20.28
N VAL A 390 24.20 -17.92 -19.47
CA VAL A 390 23.01 -18.68 -19.10
C VAL A 390 22.00 -18.66 -20.25
N GLU A 391 21.44 -19.85 -20.56
CA GLU A 391 20.39 -20.00 -21.55
C GLU A 391 19.03 -19.86 -20.88
N HIS A 392 18.22 -18.94 -21.36
CA HIS A 392 16.86 -18.69 -20.89
C HIS A 392 15.83 -19.07 -21.94
N GLU A 393 14.70 -19.60 -21.51
CA GLU A 393 13.52 -19.78 -22.33
C GLU A 393 12.60 -18.54 -22.22
N PRO A 394 11.67 -18.31 -23.17
CA PRO A 394 10.78 -17.13 -23.20
C PRO A 394 9.71 -17.16 -22.10
N THR A 395 10.12 -17.18 -20.86
CA THR A 395 9.24 -17.16 -19.69
C THR A 395 8.88 -15.74 -19.30
N PHE A 396 7.58 -15.46 -19.28
CA PHE A 396 7.04 -14.15 -18.94
C PHE A 396 5.88 -14.25 -17.95
N MET A 397 5.99 -13.55 -16.86
CA MET A 397 5.00 -13.51 -15.79
C MET A 397 4.64 -12.05 -15.49
N ASN A 398 3.52 -11.58 -16.07
CA ASN A 398 3.07 -10.19 -15.94
C ASN A 398 2.04 -10.02 -14.83
N VAL A 399 2.21 -8.99 -14.00
CA VAL A 399 1.20 -8.56 -13.04
C VAL A 399 0.83 -7.10 -13.32
N LEU A 400 -0.41 -6.88 -13.74
CA LEU A 400 -0.99 -5.56 -13.95
C LEU A 400 -1.56 -5.03 -12.63
N ILE A 401 -0.85 -4.11 -11.99
CA ILE A 401 -1.26 -3.44 -10.75
C ILE A 401 -1.82 -2.07 -11.09
N ALA A 402 -3.10 -1.86 -10.86
CA ALA A 402 -3.73 -0.59 -11.20
C ALA A 402 -4.91 -0.27 -10.27
N PRO A 403 -5.33 1.01 -10.16
CA PRO A 403 -6.49 1.39 -9.36
C PRO A 403 -7.77 0.64 -9.73
N MET A 404 -8.78 0.68 -8.88
CA MET A 404 -10.10 0.12 -9.19
C MET A 404 -10.75 0.90 -10.35
N SER A 405 -11.55 0.21 -11.16
CA SER A 405 -12.38 0.78 -12.24
C SER A 405 -11.61 1.54 -13.33
N VAL A 406 -10.29 1.32 -13.48
CA VAL A 406 -9.46 1.97 -14.50
C VAL A 406 -9.41 1.19 -15.84
N GLY A 407 -10.16 0.09 -15.97
CA GLY A 407 -10.23 -0.66 -17.22
C GLY A 407 -9.10 -1.67 -17.44
N LYS A 408 -8.67 -2.39 -16.37
CA LYS A 408 -7.66 -3.47 -16.45
C LYS A 408 -7.95 -4.52 -17.54
N GLY A 409 -9.21 -4.69 -17.93
CA GLY A 409 -9.61 -5.58 -19.02
C GLY A 409 -9.12 -5.20 -20.43
N ALA A 410 -8.52 -4.02 -20.60
CA ALA A 410 -8.01 -3.55 -21.91
C ALA A 410 -6.99 -4.51 -22.55
N ILE A 411 -6.23 -5.24 -21.74
CA ILE A 411 -5.24 -6.22 -22.21
C ILE A 411 -5.85 -7.55 -22.69
N LYS A 412 -7.12 -7.84 -22.35
CA LYS A 412 -7.74 -9.15 -22.61
C LYS A 412 -7.88 -9.45 -24.10
N LYS A 413 -8.43 -8.51 -24.85
CA LYS A 413 -8.74 -8.74 -26.29
C LYS A 413 -7.48 -8.98 -27.13
N PRO A 414 -6.40 -8.18 -27.05
CA PRO A 414 -5.15 -8.48 -27.73
C PRO A 414 -4.59 -9.86 -27.39
N ILE A 415 -4.58 -10.24 -26.10
CA ILE A 415 -4.11 -11.56 -25.63
C ILE A 415 -4.97 -12.68 -26.21
N ASP A 416 -6.31 -12.53 -26.21
CA ASP A 416 -7.22 -13.53 -26.76
C ASP A 416 -7.00 -13.79 -28.24
N ILE A 417 -6.66 -12.75 -29.02
CA ILE A 417 -6.36 -12.86 -30.46
C ILE A 417 -5.01 -13.53 -30.68
N ILE A 418 -3.99 -13.18 -29.89
CA ILE A 418 -2.67 -13.85 -29.94
C ILE A 418 -2.79 -15.34 -29.70
N LEU A 419 -3.63 -15.75 -28.73
CA LEU A 419 -3.80 -17.15 -28.31
C LEU A 419 -4.88 -17.91 -29.09
N ALA A 420 -5.49 -17.32 -30.12
CA ALA A 420 -6.65 -17.91 -30.81
C ALA A 420 -6.32 -19.25 -31.48
N ASP A 421 -5.18 -19.36 -32.14
CA ASP A 421 -4.70 -20.59 -32.78
C ASP A 421 -4.41 -21.71 -31.79
N ILE A 422 -3.79 -21.39 -30.63
CA ILE A 422 -3.54 -22.34 -29.56
C ILE A 422 -4.86 -22.83 -28.94
N LYS A 423 -5.83 -21.92 -28.74
CA LYS A 423 -7.18 -22.29 -28.27
C LYS A 423 -7.89 -23.24 -29.22
N GLU A 424 -7.75 -23.03 -30.52
CA GLU A 424 -8.31 -23.96 -31.53
C GLU A 424 -7.65 -25.35 -31.47
N THR A 425 -6.33 -25.39 -31.23
CA THR A 425 -5.60 -26.66 -31.03
C THR A 425 -5.98 -27.38 -29.72
N ASP A 426 -6.25 -26.60 -28.65
CA ASP A 426 -6.67 -27.14 -27.34
C ASP A 426 -8.08 -27.75 -27.35
N LYS A 427 -9.00 -27.24 -28.20
CA LYS A 427 -10.40 -27.72 -28.23
C LYS A 427 -10.55 -29.23 -28.47
N PRO A 428 -9.97 -29.83 -29.54
CA PRO A 428 -10.06 -31.28 -29.76
C PRO A 428 -9.40 -32.05 -28.63
N ASN A 429 -8.29 -31.60 -28.06
CA ASN A 429 -7.62 -32.24 -26.94
C ASN A 429 -8.50 -32.29 -25.70
N ARG A 430 -9.21 -31.19 -25.38
CA ARG A 430 -10.19 -31.16 -24.29
C ARG A 430 -11.35 -32.12 -24.49
N LEU A 431 -11.87 -32.25 -25.74
CA LEU A 431 -12.93 -33.21 -26.07
C LEU A 431 -12.47 -34.64 -25.91
N ARG A 432 -11.28 -34.97 -26.42
CA ARG A 432 -10.67 -36.31 -26.29
C ARG A 432 -10.45 -36.70 -24.83
N GLU A 433 -9.96 -35.76 -24.01
CA GLU A 433 -9.78 -36.01 -22.58
C GLU A 433 -11.11 -36.21 -21.85
N ALA A 434 -12.12 -35.40 -22.18
CA ALA A 434 -13.46 -35.54 -21.59
C ALA A 434 -14.10 -36.90 -21.98
N GLU A 435 -13.91 -37.35 -23.22
CA GLU A 435 -14.37 -38.62 -23.67
C GLU A 435 -13.65 -39.78 -22.97
N TRP A 436 -12.32 -39.69 -22.83
CA TRP A 436 -11.54 -40.67 -22.07
C TRP A 436 -12.00 -40.77 -20.62
N LYS A 437 -12.21 -39.63 -19.93
CA LYS A 437 -12.74 -39.60 -18.56
C LYS A 437 -14.14 -40.22 -18.43
N ARG A 438 -15.00 -40.06 -19.44
CA ARG A 438 -16.33 -40.63 -19.47
C ARG A 438 -16.27 -42.17 -19.64
N LYS A 439 -15.35 -42.69 -20.45
CA LYS A 439 -15.10 -44.13 -20.65
C LYS A 439 -14.44 -44.77 -19.42
N ASN A 440 -13.73 -44.01 -18.59
CA ASN A 440 -12.95 -44.46 -17.45
C ASN A 440 -13.36 -43.77 -16.14
N PRO A 441 -14.61 -43.95 -15.65
CA PRO A 441 -15.05 -43.36 -14.41
C PRO A 441 -14.23 -43.88 -13.21
N PRO A 442 -14.12 -43.12 -12.10
CA PRO A 442 -13.32 -43.48 -10.93
C PRO A 442 -13.65 -44.89 -10.37
N ASN A 443 -14.91 -45.29 -10.41
CA ASN A 443 -15.40 -46.56 -9.87
C ASN A 443 -15.49 -47.69 -10.92
N LYS A 444 -14.76 -47.60 -12.04
CA LYS A 444 -14.72 -48.62 -13.05
C LYS A 444 -14.13 -49.91 -12.46
N THR A 445 -14.90 -51.01 -12.50
CA THR A 445 -14.47 -52.35 -12.01
C THR A 445 -13.49 -53.04 -12.94
N LYS A 446 -13.47 -52.69 -14.24
CA LYS A 446 -12.51 -53.17 -15.23
C LYS A 446 -11.28 -52.26 -15.28
N ALA A 447 -10.16 -52.79 -15.75
CA ALA A 447 -8.95 -52.00 -15.99
C ALA A 447 -9.27 -50.76 -16.83
N LYS A 448 -8.73 -49.59 -16.41
CA LYS A 448 -8.89 -48.35 -17.14
C LYS A 448 -8.04 -48.38 -18.42
N ASP A 449 -8.58 -47.79 -19.49
CA ASP A 449 -7.81 -47.58 -20.70
C ASP A 449 -6.72 -46.52 -20.42
N PRO A 450 -5.52 -46.66 -20.98
CA PRO A 450 -4.48 -45.63 -20.79
C PRO A 450 -4.95 -44.28 -21.31
N ARG A 451 -4.58 -43.23 -20.62
CA ARG A 451 -4.83 -41.87 -21.09
C ARG A 451 -4.02 -41.63 -22.37
N PRO A 452 -4.61 -41.02 -23.42
CA PRO A 452 -3.85 -40.68 -24.62
C PRO A 452 -2.66 -39.77 -24.30
N ALA A 453 -1.44 -40.20 -24.68
CA ALA A 453 -0.21 -39.47 -24.37
C ALA A 453 -0.04 -38.16 -25.16
N ASP A 454 -0.71 -38.06 -26.32
CA ASP A 454 -0.67 -36.91 -27.22
C ASP A 454 -1.66 -35.78 -26.88
N ILE A 455 -2.31 -35.85 -25.72
CA ILE A 455 -3.15 -34.77 -25.23
C ILE A 455 -2.26 -33.65 -24.70
N CYS A 456 -2.26 -32.51 -25.38
CA CYS A 456 -1.60 -31.27 -24.94
C CYS A 456 -2.62 -30.12 -24.86
N ILE A 457 -2.79 -29.55 -23.67
CA ILE A 457 -3.67 -28.40 -23.41
C ILE A 457 -2.82 -27.32 -22.80
N GLN A 458 -2.58 -26.25 -23.56
CA GLN A 458 -1.69 -25.15 -23.16
C GLN A 458 -2.40 -24.03 -22.42
N ILE A 459 -3.64 -23.67 -22.79
CA ILE A 459 -4.39 -22.58 -22.16
C ILE A 459 -5.12 -23.14 -20.94
N LEU A 460 -4.67 -22.73 -19.75
CA LEU A 460 -5.25 -23.20 -18.49
C LEU A 460 -6.38 -22.27 -18.05
N ILE A 461 -7.38 -22.83 -17.38
CA ILE A 461 -8.44 -22.07 -16.73
C ILE A 461 -7.96 -21.57 -15.34
N ASP A 462 -8.61 -20.57 -14.82
CA ASP A 462 -8.29 -19.96 -13.52
C ASP A 462 -8.72 -20.80 -12.30
N ASN A 463 -9.45 -21.89 -12.51
CA ASN A 463 -9.96 -22.78 -11.46
C ASN A 463 -9.53 -24.23 -11.71
N LEU A 464 -8.27 -24.52 -11.48
CA LEU A 464 -7.71 -25.88 -11.61
C LEU A 464 -6.99 -26.31 -10.32
N THR A 465 -6.85 -27.62 -10.13
CA THR A 465 -6.11 -28.16 -8.99
C THR A 465 -4.62 -28.33 -9.32
N ASP A 466 -3.77 -28.43 -8.28
CA ASP A 466 -2.34 -28.72 -8.41
C ASP A 466 -2.06 -29.96 -9.26
N ALA A 467 -2.82 -31.03 -9.06
CA ALA A 467 -2.68 -32.27 -9.84
C ALA A 467 -2.93 -32.05 -11.34
N VAL A 468 -3.97 -31.28 -11.69
CA VAL A 468 -4.24 -30.95 -13.10
C VAL A 468 -3.16 -30.00 -13.63
N PHE A 469 -2.68 -29.04 -12.84
CA PHE A 469 -1.59 -28.16 -13.25
C PHE A 469 -0.33 -28.97 -13.60
N ASN A 470 0.09 -29.87 -12.71
CA ASN A 470 1.24 -30.76 -12.93
C ASN A 470 1.06 -31.64 -14.20
N GLN A 471 -0.14 -32.23 -14.40
CA GLN A 471 -0.42 -32.99 -15.61
C GLN A 471 -0.25 -32.14 -16.88
N ARG A 472 -0.76 -30.89 -16.88
CA ARG A 472 -0.63 -29.99 -18.05
C ARG A 472 0.82 -29.60 -18.33
N VAL A 473 1.63 -29.42 -17.29
CA VAL A 473 3.07 -29.12 -17.43
C VAL A 473 3.81 -30.29 -18.04
N VAL A 474 3.54 -31.52 -17.57
CA VAL A 474 4.12 -32.75 -18.12
C VAL A 474 3.67 -32.98 -19.57
N ASP A 475 2.36 -32.93 -19.83
CA ASP A 475 1.79 -33.08 -21.19
C ASP A 475 2.44 -32.06 -22.17
N ALA A 476 2.59 -30.80 -21.77
CA ALA A 476 3.17 -29.78 -22.61
C ALA A 476 4.65 -30.01 -22.90
N HIS A 477 5.39 -30.52 -21.91
CA HIS A 477 6.79 -30.89 -22.09
C HIS A 477 6.97 -32.04 -23.07
N GLU A 478 6.23 -33.13 -22.87
CA GLU A 478 6.30 -34.34 -23.70
C GLU A 478 5.85 -34.11 -25.15
N ASN A 479 4.92 -33.18 -25.35
CA ASN A 479 4.38 -32.79 -26.64
C ASN A 479 5.10 -31.60 -27.29
N GLY A 480 6.42 -31.49 -27.15
CA GLY A 480 7.23 -30.50 -27.85
C GLY A 480 7.71 -29.34 -27.02
N GLN A 481 7.95 -29.51 -25.72
CA GLN A 481 8.50 -28.52 -24.80
C GLN A 481 7.70 -27.20 -24.79
N ARG A 482 6.37 -27.35 -24.79
CA ARG A 482 5.45 -26.22 -24.90
C ARG A 482 5.26 -25.53 -23.57
N PHE A 483 4.91 -24.23 -23.63
CA PHE A 483 4.53 -23.44 -22.48
C PHE A 483 3.04 -23.63 -22.17
N VAL A 484 2.70 -23.72 -20.89
CA VAL A 484 1.32 -23.54 -20.41
C VAL A 484 1.09 -22.07 -20.10
N TYR A 485 -0.13 -21.60 -20.30
CA TYR A 485 -0.52 -20.21 -20.09
C TYR A 485 -1.73 -20.10 -19.19
N THR A 486 -1.68 -19.18 -18.23
CA THR A 486 -2.79 -18.85 -17.34
C THR A 486 -3.09 -17.35 -17.39
N ARG A 487 -4.37 -16.99 -17.42
CA ARG A 487 -4.79 -15.61 -17.19
C ARG A 487 -5.75 -15.58 -16.00
N VAL A 488 -5.46 -14.74 -15.01
CA VAL A 488 -6.29 -14.52 -13.84
C VAL A 488 -6.66 -13.04 -13.71
N ASP A 489 -7.90 -12.77 -13.38
CA ASP A 489 -8.39 -11.40 -13.20
C ASP A 489 -8.02 -10.83 -11.81
N GLU A 490 -7.82 -11.71 -10.81
CA GLU A 490 -7.32 -11.37 -9.48
C GLU A 490 -6.13 -12.26 -9.13
N VAL A 491 -5.03 -11.62 -8.70
CA VAL A 491 -3.75 -12.30 -8.43
C VAL A 491 -3.89 -13.45 -7.41
N GLU A 492 -4.85 -13.36 -6.48
CA GLU A 492 -5.13 -14.39 -5.49
C GLU A 492 -5.55 -15.73 -6.11
N GLN A 493 -6.07 -15.72 -7.33
CA GLN A 493 -6.46 -16.95 -8.03
C GLN A 493 -5.26 -17.84 -8.37
N LEU A 494 -4.04 -17.26 -8.45
CA LEU A 494 -2.81 -18.03 -8.63
C LEU A 494 -2.58 -19.05 -7.50
N LYS A 495 -3.13 -18.84 -6.31
CA LYS A 495 -3.05 -19.79 -5.20
C LYS A 495 -3.73 -21.13 -5.49
N LYS A 496 -4.68 -21.17 -6.42
CA LYS A 496 -5.43 -22.37 -6.76
C LYS A 496 -4.58 -23.43 -7.51
N VAL A 497 -3.47 -23.00 -8.13
CA VAL A 497 -2.54 -23.94 -8.81
C VAL A 497 -1.63 -24.68 -7.83
N THR A 498 -1.73 -24.39 -6.53
CA THR A 498 -0.93 -24.99 -5.47
C THR A 498 -1.78 -25.90 -4.58
N SER A 499 -1.16 -26.87 -3.92
CA SER A 499 -1.87 -27.85 -3.09
C SER A 499 -2.46 -27.25 -1.81
N ARG A 500 -1.77 -26.30 -1.19
CA ARG A 500 -2.17 -25.65 0.07
C ARG A 500 -2.80 -24.28 -0.11
N GLY A 501 -2.74 -23.71 -1.31
CA GLY A 501 -3.28 -22.40 -1.60
C GLY A 501 -2.56 -21.24 -0.88
N THR A 502 -1.26 -21.40 -0.59
CA THR A 502 -0.45 -20.39 0.10
C THR A 502 0.35 -19.54 -0.89
N ILE A 503 0.73 -18.34 -0.48
CA ILE A 503 1.62 -17.49 -1.29
C ILE A 503 3.02 -18.09 -1.36
N ASP A 504 3.49 -18.75 -0.32
CA ASP A 504 4.82 -19.34 -0.27
C ASP A 504 4.99 -20.43 -1.35
N GLU A 505 3.95 -21.25 -1.57
CA GLU A 505 3.95 -22.24 -2.67
C GLU A 505 3.90 -21.57 -4.05
N VAL A 506 3.09 -20.52 -4.22
CA VAL A 506 3.05 -19.74 -5.48
C VAL A 506 4.41 -19.11 -5.75
N SER A 507 5.07 -18.57 -4.73
CA SER A 507 6.42 -17.98 -4.82
C SER A 507 7.44 -19.00 -5.31
N ILE A 508 7.38 -20.25 -4.80
CA ILE A 508 8.24 -21.34 -5.26
C ILE A 508 7.98 -21.65 -6.75
N LEU A 509 6.71 -21.71 -7.16
CA LEU A 509 6.36 -21.97 -8.56
C LEU A 509 6.86 -20.85 -9.49
N ILE A 510 6.70 -19.59 -9.11
CA ILE A 510 7.18 -18.43 -9.88
C ILE A 510 8.70 -18.51 -10.06
N ARG A 511 9.45 -18.83 -9.00
CA ARG A 511 10.90 -18.97 -9.06
C ARG A 511 11.31 -20.13 -9.97
N LYS A 512 10.67 -21.30 -9.82
CA LYS A 512 10.89 -22.45 -10.68
C LYS A 512 10.57 -22.16 -12.15
N ALA A 513 9.46 -21.47 -12.41
CA ALA A 513 9.06 -21.13 -13.77
C ALA A 513 10.06 -20.19 -14.44
N PHE A 514 10.54 -19.15 -13.71
CA PHE A 514 11.51 -18.21 -14.26
C PHE A 514 12.83 -18.90 -14.65
N ASP A 515 13.28 -19.82 -13.82
CA ASP A 515 14.53 -20.56 -14.03
C ASP A 515 14.33 -21.85 -14.87
N ASN A 516 13.10 -22.13 -15.35
CA ASN A 516 12.66 -23.36 -16.03
C ASN A 516 13.13 -24.62 -15.29
N ALA A 517 13.15 -24.56 -13.96
CA ALA A 517 13.56 -25.66 -13.09
C ALA A 517 12.52 -26.79 -13.08
N ASP A 518 12.96 -27.99 -12.76
CA ASP A 518 12.11 -29.17 -12.70
C ASP A 518 10.99 -28.99 -11.64
N HIS A 519 9.79 -29.30 -12.06
CA HIS A 519 8.58 -29.32 -11.27
C HIS A 519 7.78 -30.57 -11.51
N GLY A 520 7.20 -31.13 -10.47
CA GLY A 520 6.39 -32.33 -10.58
C GLY A 520 5.95 -32.81 -9.21
N GLN A 521 5.29 -33.95 -9.25
CA GLN A 521 4.85 -34.63 -8.04
C GLN A 521 5.00 -36.13 -8.21
N GLU A 522 5.28 -36.83 -7.12
CA GLU A 522 5.26 -38.27 -7.01
C GLU A 522 4.19 -38.67 -5.99
N ARG A 523 3.29 -39.56 -6.36
CA ARG A 523 2.22 -40.06 -5.50
C ARG A 523 2.07 -41.58 -5.64
N VAL A 524 1.78 -42.28 -4.56
CA VAL A 524 1.74 -43.75 -4.48
C VAL A 524 0.50 -44.37 -5.14
N GLY A 525 -0.54 -43.59 -5.43
CA GLY A 525 -1.79 -44.11 -6.00
C GLY A 525 -1.66 -44.54 -7.45
N VAL A 526 -2.27 -45.66 -7.83
CA VAL A 526 -2.25 -46.19 -9.22
C VAL A 526 -2.85 -45.22 -10.25
N ASP A 527 -3.80 -44.40 -9.82
CA ASP A 527 -4.43 -43.32 -10.61
C ASP A 527 -3.77 -41.95 -10.40
N ALA A 528 -2.69 -41.88 -9.62
CA ALA A 528 -2.05 -40.62 -9.30
C ALA A 528 -1.29 -40.10 -10.53
N ILE A 529 -1.36 -38.79 -10.69
CA ILE A 529 -0.54 -38.07 -11.65
C ILE A 529 0.87 -38.00 -11.07
N THR A 530 1.81 -38.67 -11.76
CA THR A 530 3.24 -38.66 -11.45
C THR A 530 3.99 -38.16 -12.68
N GLY A 531 4.95 -37.29 -12.49
CA GLY A 531 5.80 -36.82 -13.57
C GLY A 531 6.60 -35.60 -13.13
N ILE A 532 7.76 -35.44 -13.74
CA ILE A 532 8.67 -34.31 -13.52
C ILE A 532 9.00 -33.71 -14.87
N ALA A 533 8.87 -32.40 -15.00
CA ALA A 533 9.21 -31.68 -16.22
C ALA A 533 9.68 -30.25 -15.89
N PRO A 534 10.52 -29.64 -16.74
CA PRO A 534 10.84 -28.20 -16.62
C PRO A 534 9.57 -27.36 -16.64
N LEU A 535 9.43 -26.48 -15.66
CA LEU A 535 8.24 -25.64 -15.50
C LEU A 535 8.24 -24.50 -16.52
N ARG A 536 7.52 -24.68 -17.62
CA ARG A 536 7.30 -23.68 -18.67
C ARG A 536 5.92 -23.06 -18.48
N TRP A 537 5.86 -22.01 -17.65
CA TRP A 537 4.60 -21.39 -17.27
C TRP A 537 4.64 -19.88 -17.48
N ASN A 538 3.81 -19.40 -18.40
CA ASN A 538 3.58 -17.97 -18.65
C ASN A 538 2.22 -17.57 -18.10
N PHE A 539 2.12 -16.37 -17.55
CA PHE A 539 0.82 -15.87 -17.08
C PHE A 539 0.65 -14.36 -17.14
N ASN A 540 -0.61 -13.95 -17.19
CA ASN A 540 -1.05 -12.60 -16.87
C ASN A 540 -1.94 -12.65 -15.63
N ALA A 541 -1.61 -11.84 -14.65
CA ALA A 541 -2.46 -11.58 -13.50
C ALA A 541 -2.79 -10.09 -13.43
N SER A 542 -3.95 -9.76 -12.90
CA SER A 542 -4.26 -8.36 -12.59
C SER A 542 -4.71 -8.22 -11.14
N THR A 543 -4.52 -7.02 -10.57
CA THR A 543 -4.94 -6.75 -9.20
C THR A 543 -5.05 -5.25 -8.94
N THR A 544 -5.60 -4.90 -7.78
CA THR A 544 -5.59 -3.54 -7.27
C THR A 544 -4.35 -3.29 -6.42
N ILE A 545 -3.97 -2.01 -6.24
CA ILE A 545 -2.80 -1.64 -5.44
C ILE A 545 -2.87 -2.23 -4.01
N PRO A 546 -3.99 -2.09 -3.24
CA PRO A 546 -4.09 -2.67 -1.91
C PRO A 546 -3.99 -4.20 -1.89
N ASN A 547 -4.55 -4.87 -2.90
CA ASN A 547 -4.49 -6.33 -3.01
C ASN A 547 -3.07 -6.79 -3.39
N ALA A 548 -2.35 -6.06 -4.24
CA ALA A 548 -0.96 -6.34 -4.55
C ALA A 548 -0.09 -6.34 -3.29
N HIS A 549 -0.18 -5.27 -2.46
CA HIS A 549 0.55 -5.21 -1.20
C HIS A 549 0.21 -6.40 -0.28
N ARG A 550 -1.07 -6.75 -0.16
CA ARG A 550 -1.50 -7.88 0.67
C ARG A 550 -1.00 -9.22 0.13
N PHE A 551 -1.05 -9.41 -1.18
CA PHE A 551 -0.66 -10.67 -1.81
C PHE A 551 0.84 -10.89 -1.73
N PHE A 552 1.65 -9.87 -2.04
CA PHE A 552 3.10 -9.98 -2.09
C PHE A 552 3.79 -9.69 -0.75
N GLN A 553 3.07 -9.32 0.32
CA GLN A 553 3.64 -8.92 1.60
C GLN A 553 4.76 -9.83 2.12
N LYS A 554 4.63 -11.15 1.91
CA LYS A 554 5.63 -12.14 2.35
C LYS A 554 6.62 -12.55 1.24
N ALA A 555 6.42 -12.06 0.04
CA ALA A 555 7.17 -12.46 -1.14
C ALA A 555 8.02 -11.31 -1.72
N VAL A 556 8.18 -10.22 -0.96
CA VAL A 556 8.95 -9.05 -1.40
C VAL A 556 10.45 -9.36 -1.42
N ASN A 557 10.96 -10.01 -0.38
CA ASN A 557 12.39 -10.32 -0.18
C ASN A 557 12.81 -11.75 -0.58
N ASP A 558 11.87 -12.65 -0.89
CA ASP A 558 12.19 -14.05 -1.26
C ASP A 558 12.64 -14.23 -2.73
N GLY A 559 12.81 -13.13 -3.45
CA GLY A 559 13.19 -13.11 -4.87
C GLY A 559 12.06 -13.34 -5.86
N THR A 560 10.81 -13.48 -5.41
CA THR A 560 9.64 -13.65 -6.29
C THR A 560 9.35 -12.38 -7.07
N LEU A 561 9.32 -11.23 -6.39
CA LEU A 561 9.04 -9.94 -7.02
C LEU A 561 10.02 -9.59 -8.15
N SER A 562 11.29 -9.95 -8.00
CA SER A 562 12.31 -9.70 -9.03
C SER A 562 12.09 -10.50 -10.32
N ARG A 563 11.44 -11.68 -10.23
CA ARG A 563 11.17 -12.59 -11.37
C ARG A 563 9.87 -12.29 -12.12
N LEU A 564 9.00 -11.49 -11.52
CA LEU A 564 7.83 -10.94 -12.19
C LEU A 564 8.21 -9.65 -12.92
N TYR A 565 7.45 -9.26 -13.92
CA TYR A 565 7.47 -7.88 -14.37
C TYR A 565 6.10 -7.24 -14.17
N LEU A 566 6.14 -5.98 -13.76
CA LEU A 566 4.97 -5.24 -13.35
C LEU A 566 4.57 -4.24 -14.42
N SER A 567 3.29 -4.08 -14.60
CA SER A 567 2.71 -3.05 -15.44
C SER A 567 1.60 -2.31 -14.69
N THR A 568 1.26 -1.11 -15.13
CA THR A 568 0.20 -0.31 -14.52
C THR A 568 -0.57 0.48 -15.56
N ILE A 569 -1.76 0.96 -15.19
CA ILE A 569 -2.55 1.93 -15.94
C ILE A 569 -2.65 3.18 -15.08
N ILE A 570 -2.18 4.30 -15.61
CA ILE A 570 -2.22 5.58 -14.93
C ILE A 570 -3.56 6.23 -15.21
N LYS A 571 -4.30 6.55 -14.16
CA LYS A 571 -5.59 7.22 -14.31
C LYS A 571 -5.35 8.66 -14.77
N PRO A 572 -5.95 9.10 -15.88
CA PRO A 572 -5.84 10.49 -16.31
C PRO A 572 -6.52 11.42 -15.30
N LEU A 573 -6.02 12.65 -15.23
CA LEU A 573 -6.60 13.70 -14.36
C LEU A 573 -8.05 13.99 -14.73
N GLU A 574 -8.36 13.98 -16.02
CA GLU A 574 -9.72 14.12 -16.55
C GLU A 574 -10.19 12.77 -17.09
N PRO A 575 -11.13 12.09 -16.41
CA PRO A 575 -11.65 10.81 -16.87
C PRO A 575 -12.59 11.03 -18.07
N THR A 576 -12.11 10.67 -19.25
CA THR A 576 -12.96 10.51 -20.43
C THR A 576 -13.34 9.03 -20.58
N LEU A 577 -14.55 8.77 -21.09
CA LEU A 577 -14.95 7.38 -21.37
C LEU A 577 -14.03 6.83 -22.49
N PRO A 578 -13.26 5.76 -22.25
CA PRO A 578 -12.35 5.25 -23.26
C PRO A 578 -13.11 4.59 -24.42
N VAL A 579 -12.77 4.98 -25.64
CA VAL A 579 -13.32 4.37 -26.85
C VAL A 579 -12.28 3.44 -27.47
N PHE A 580 -12.59 2.15 -27.50
CA PHE A 580 -11.74 1.12 -28.10
C PHE A 580 -12.05 0.94 -29.58
N GLY A 581 -11.03 0.65 -30.37
CA GLY A 581 -11.21 0.27 -31.77
C GLY A 581 -11.72 -1.17 -31.91
N ILE A 582 -12.17 -1.50 -33.12
CA ILE A 582 -12.68 -2.84 -33.44
C ILE A 582 -11.52 -3.71 -33.96
N TYR A 583 -11.39 -4.90 -33.41
CA TYR A 583 -10.47 -5.94 -33.89
C TYR A 583 -11.20 -6.76 -34.97
N ASP A 584 -10.84 -6.53 -36.23
CA ASP A 584 -11.41 -7.16 -37.40
C ASP A 584 -10.53 -8.29 -37.97
N ASP A 585 -11.00 -8.94 -39.04
CA ASP A 585 -10.25 -10.01 -39.69
C ASP A 585 -8.93 -9.48 -40.29
N LYS A 586 -8.89 -8.26 -40.77
CA LYS A 586 -7.69 -7.62 -41.29
C LYS A 586 -6.61 -7.51 -40.21
N PHE A 587 -6.98 -7.14 -38.98
CA PHE A 587 -6.06 -7.13 -37.86
C PHE A 587 -5.47 -8.52 -37.61
N THR A 588 -6.29 -9.57 -37.67
CA THR A 588 -5.86 -10.96 -37.47
C THR A 588 -4.92 -11.43 -38.59
N GLU A 589 -5.21 -11.06 -39.83
CA GLU A 589 -4.34 -11.33 -40.96
C GLU A 589 -2.98 -10.63 -40.86
N GLU A 590 -2.96 -9.37 -40.45
CA GLU A 590 -1.72 -8.62 -40.22
C GLU A 590 -0.88 -9.18 -39.04
N LEU A 591 -1.51 -9.74 -38.00
CA LEU A 591 -0.83 -10.37 -36.85
C LEU A 591 -0.25 -11.74 -37.20
N ARG A 592 -0.93 -12.53 -38.03
CA ARG A 592 -0.60 -13.93 -38.34
C ARG A 592 0.87 -14.15 -38.75
N PRO A 593 1.53 -13.34 -39.61
CA PRO A 593 2.93 -13.55 -39.99
C PRO A 593 3.89 -13.49 -38.78
N TYR A 594 3.60 -12.69 -37.78
CA TYR A 594 4.42 -12.60 -36.57
C TYR A 594 4.31 -13.86 -35.73
N LEU A 595 3.09 -14.37 -35.51
CA LEU A 595 2.87 -15.61 -34.75
C LEU A 595 3.46 -16.82 -35.45
N LEU A 596 3.34 -16.90 -36.78
CA LEU A 596 3.98 -17.98 -37.57
C LEU A 596 5.50 -17.97 -37.44
N ARG A 597 6.16 -16.80 -37.41
CA ARG A 597 7.63 -16.74 -37.20
C ARG A 597 8.00 -17.19 -35.79
N LEU A 598 7.24 -16.82 -34.76
CA LEU A 598 7.47 -17.28 -33.40
C LEU A 598 7.32 -18.81 -33.33
N GLY A 599 6.25 -19.37 -33.85
CA GLY A 599 5.98 -20.81 -33.82
C GLY A 599 6.90 -21.67 -34.69
N ALA A 600 7.52 -21.08 -35.72
CA ALA A 600 8.46 -21.77 -36.61
C ALA A 600 9.91 -21.73 -36.09
N THR A 601 10.21 -20.95 -35.08
CA THR A 601 11.56 -20.81 -34.51
C THR A 601 11.82 -21.93 -33.52
N ASN A 602 13.02 -22.48 -33.53
CA ASN A 602 13.46 -23.50 -32.56
C ASN A 602 14.99 -23.41 -32.32
N GLY A 603 15.46 -24.07 -31.26
CA GLY A 603 16.89 -24.11 -30.90
C GLY A 603 17.40 -22.79 -30.28
N LEU A 604 18.70 -22.64 -30.30
CA LEU A 604 19.38 -21.46 -29.75
C LEU A 604 19.33 -20.31 -30.75
N VAL A 605 18.80 -19.17 -30.33
CA VAL A 605 18.76 -17.93 -31.10
C VAL A 605 19.64 -16.88 -30.43
N GLU A 606 20.49 -16.25 -31.19
CA GLU A 606 21.41 -15.22 -30.72
C GLU A 606 21.15 -13.90 -31.44
N CYS A 607 21.31 -12.79 -30.72
CA CYS A 607 21.23 -11.42 -31.24
C CYS A 607 22.27 -10.55 -30.56
N PRO A 608 23.44 -10.31 -31.21
CA PRO A 608 24.51 -9.49 -30.62
C PRO A 608 24.08 -8.09 -30.18
N GLN A 609 23.13 -7.48 -30.92
CA GLN A 609 22.62 -6.16 -30.60
C GLN A 609 21.77 -6.18 -29.31
N ALA A 610 20.97 -7.23 -29.08
CA ALA A 610 20.22 -7.42 -27.85
C ALA A 610 21.14 -7.64 -26.63
N LEU A 611 22.22 -8.43 -26.82
CA LEU A 611 23.25 -8.61 -25.78
C LEU A 611 23.99 -7.30 -25.46
N LYS A 612 24.32 -6.51 -26.48
CA LYS A 612 24.93 -5.19 -26.28
C LYS A 612 24.01 -4.28 -25.48
N LEU A 613 22.73 -4.23 -25.84
CA LEU A 613 21.73 -3.45 -25.12
C LEU A 613 21.61 -3.90 -23.65
N ALA A 614 21.57 -5.20 -23.39
CA ALA A 614 21.50 -5.73 -22.04
C ALA A 614 22.69 -5.30 -21.17
N LYS A 615 23.92 -5.33 -21.73
CA LYS A 615 25.13 -4.84 -21.04
C LYS A 615 25.07 -3.32 -20.75
N GLU A 616 24.58 -2.53 -21.70
CA GLU A 616 24.39 -1.09 -21.52
C GLU A 616 23.39 -0.81 -20.39
N LEU A 617 22.25 -1.50 -20.37
CA LEU A 617 21.23 -1.36 -19.34
C LEU A 617 21.73 -1.80 -17.97
N THR A 618 22.49 -2.89 -17.86
CA THR A 618 23.12 -3.29 -16.59
C THR A 618 24.02 -2.17 -16.05
N ALA A 619 24.89 -1.59 -16.89
CA ALA A 619 25.78 -0.50 -16.46
C ALA A 619 25.01 0.78 -16.08
N GLU A 620 23.89 1.09 -16.78
CA GLU A 620 23.02 2.20 -16.45
C GLU A 620 22.32 1.98 -15.10
N ASN A 621 21.82 0.76 -14.84
CA ASN A 621 21.14 0.41 -13.61
C ASN A 621 22.08 0.42 -12.40
N ASP A 622 23.31 -0.06 -12.53
CA ASP A 622 24.32 0.02 -11.47
C ASP A 622 24.64 1.47 -11.10
N ARG A 623 24.78 2.35 -12.09
CA ARG A 623 24.95 3.78 -11.85
C ARG A 623 23.76 4.40 -11.12
N ARG A 624 22.51 4.05 -11.53
CA ARG A 624 21.30 4.53 -10.88
C ARG A 624 21.19 4.02 -9.46
N ALA A 625 21.43 2.73 -9.22
CA ALA A 625 21.42 2.15 -7.88
C ALA A 625 22.41 2.87 -6.95
N THR A 626 23.60 3.21 -7.46
CA THR A 626 24.61 3.96 -6.71
C THR A 626 24.18 5.40 -6.45
N LEU A 627 23.57 6.09 -7.44
CA LEU A 627 23.09 7.46 -7.29
C LEU A 627 21.88 7.56 -6.34
N TYR A 628 21.05 6.54 -6.32
CA TYR A 628 19.86 6.48 -5.45
C TYR A 628 20.18 5.92 -4.06
N GLU A 629 21.41 5.41 -3.85
CA GLU A 629 21.78 4.69 -2.63
C GLU A 629 20.78 3.59 -2.28
N SER A 630 20.28 2.88 -3.31
CA SER A 630 19.20 1.90 -3.19
C SER A 630 19.67 0.50 -3.55
N GLU A 631 19.78 -0.36 -2.53
CA GLU A 631 20.09 -1.78 -2.73
C GLU A 631 18.87 -2.53 -3.28
N ALA A 632 17.67 -2.15 -2.89
CA ALA A 632 16.44 -2.68 -3.48
C ALA A 632 16.38 -2.47 -4.99
N TYR A 633 16.74 -1.26 -5.47
CA TYR A 633 16.81 -0.99 -6.91
C TYR A 633 17.84 -1.88 -7.60
N ARG A 634 19.02 -2.06 -7.01
CA ARG A 634 20.10 -2.91 -7.52
C ARG A 634 19.64 -4.36 -7.69
N ILE A 635 19.07 -4.94 -6.63
CA ILE A 635 18.59 -6.35 -6.62
C ILE A 635 17.48 -6.56 -7.65
N LEU A 636 16.54 -5.63 -7.76
CA LEU A 636 15.43 -5.73 -8.71
C LEU A 636 15.89 -5.58 -10.16
N SER A 637 16.93 -4.77 -10.41
CA SER A 637 17.40 -4.48 -11.77
C SER A 637 18.03 -5.68 -12.47
N TYR A 638 18.68 -6.58 -11.75
CA TYR A 638 19.34 -7.74 -12.38
C TYR A 638 18.37 -8.60 -13.18
N ARG A 639 17.22 -8.95 -12.60
CA ARG A 639 16.23 -9.78 -13.29
C ARG A 639 15.34 -8.98 -14.23
N ALA A 640 15.08 -7.71 -13.94
CA ALA A 640 14.40 -6.81 -14.88
C ALA A 640 15.17 -6.72 -16.20
N ASN A 641 16.51 -6.70 -16.15
CA ASN A 641 17.35 -6.71 -17.35
C ASN A 641 17.23 -8.02 -18.15
N VAL A 642 17.23 -9.19 -17.47
CA VAL A 642 17.00 -10.49 -18.14
C VAL A 642 15.63 -10.50 -18.84
N ILE A 643 14.57 -10.03 -18.15
CA ILE A 643 13.21 -9.97 -18.73
C ILE A 643 13.18 -9.02 -19.94
N ALA A 644 13.84 -7.87 -19.84
CA ALA A 644 13.98 -6.90 -20.94
C ALA A 644 14.70 -7.51 -22.15
N TYR A 645 15.80 -8.24 -21.91
CA TYR A 645 16.49 -8.99 -22.92
C TYR A 645 15.59 -10.03 -23.60
N LEU A 646 14.83 -10.81 -22.84
CA LEU A 646 13.89 -11.79 -23.40
C LEU A 646 12.81 -11.11 -24.25
N LYS A 647 12.28 -9.95 -23.84
CA LYS A 647 11.35 -9.15 -24.66
C LYS A 647 12.01 -8.69 -25.96
N ALA A 648 13.27 -8.26 -25.92
CA ALA A 648 14.04 -7.91 -27.12
C ALA A 648 14.12 -9.08 -28.08
N MET A 649 14.41 -10.27 -27.59
CA MET A 649 14.54 -11.49 -28.37
C MET A 649 13.22 -11.92 -29.02
N VAL A 650 12.10 -11.83 -28.29
CA VAL A 650 10.76 -12.12 -28.84
C VAL A 650 10.43 -11.15 -29.99
N LEU A 651 10.69 -9.87 -29.81
CA LEU A 651 10.47 -8.86 -30.87
C LEU A 651 11.38 -9.03 -32.06
N TYR A 652 12.64 -9.40 -31.82
CA TYR A 652 13.61 -9.73 -32.87
C TYR A 652 13.14 -10.90 -33.72
N VAL A 653 12.77 -12.02 -33.10
CA VAL A 653 12.25 -13.21 -33.77
C VAL A 653 10.95 -12.89 -34.53
N ALA A 654 9.97 -12.26 -33.88
CA ALA A 654 8.72 -11.87 -34.50
C ALA A 654 8.93 -10.95 -35.72
N GLY A 655 9.96 -10.09 -35.69
CA GLY A 655 10.39 -9.22 -36.78
C GLY A 655 11.16 -9.92 -37.89
N GLY A 656 11.32 -11.24 -37.86
CA GLY A 656 12.08 -12.05 -38.84
C GLY A 656 13.57 -11.92 -38.63
N CYS A 657 14.03 -11.92 -37.40
CA CYS A 657 15.43 -11.81 -36.97
C CYS A 657 16.11 -10.52 -37.49
N LYS A 658 15.34 -9.42 -37.49
CA LYS A 658 15.84 -8.08 -37.87
C LYS A 658 15.83 -7.17 -36.67
N TRP A 659 17.00 -6.70 -36.29
CA TRP A 659 17.14 -5.69 -35.23
C TRP A 659 16.75 -4.31 -35.74
N SER A 660 16.09 -3.52 -34.92
CA SER A 660 15.77 -2.12 -35.18
C SER A 660 15.97 -1.24 -33.94
N LYS A 661 16.15 0.06 -34.17
CA LYS A 661 16.21 1.04 -33.07
C LYS A 661 14.91 1.04 -32.28
N ASP A 662 13.77 0.84 -32.91
CA ASP A 662 12.46 0.83 -32.25
C ASP A 662 12.38 -0.31 -31.19
N ILE A 663 13.03 -1.46 -31.43
CA ILE A 663 13.17 -2.53 -30.43
C ILE A 663 14.01 -2.05 -29.24
N ALA A 664 15.15 -1.43 -29.52
CA ALA A 664 16.05 -0.94 -28.45
C ALA A 664 15.35 0.11 -27.58
N ASP A 665 14.71 1.11 -28.20
CA ASP A 665 14.02 2.19 -27.49
C ASP A 665 12.86 1.65 -26.66
N TYR A 666 12.07 0.70 -27.19
CA TYR A 666 11.00 0.06 -26.45
C TYR A 666 11.52 -0.75 -25.25
N VAL A 667 12.55 -1.55 -25.43
CA VAL A 667 13.12 -2.40 -24.39
C VAL A 667 13.70 -1.58 -23.24
N ARG A 668 14.41 -0.48 -23.54
CA ARG A 668 14.87 0.48 -22.53
C ARG A 668 13.70 1.05 -21.71
N TRP A 669 12.65 1.45 -22.39
CA TRP A 669 11.43 1.95 -21.73
C TRP A 669 10.77 0.86 -20.87
N SER A 670 10.61 -0.34 -21.41
CA SER A 670 9.93 -1.46 -20.73
C SER A 670 10.65 -1.87 -19.44
N GLU A 671 12.00 -1.95 -19.46
CA GLU A 671 12.77 -2.21 -18.26
C GLU A 671 12.60 -1.10 -17.20
N GLN A 672 12.72 0.16 -17.64
CA GLN A 672 12.54 1.30 -16.75
C GLN A 672 11.13 1.36 -16.16
N MET A 673 10.09 1.01 -16.94
CA MET A 673 8.71 0.96 -16.49
C MET A 673 8.48 -0.15 -15.47
N ASP A 674 9.05 -1.34 -15.68
CA ASP A 674 9.01 -2.43 -14.71
C ASP A 674 9.68 -2.04 -13.39
N LEU A 675 10.90 -1.48 -13.47
CA LEU A 675 11.63 -1.01 -12.27
C LEU A 675 10.89 0.12 -11.57
N TRP A 676 10.34 1.07 -12.32
CA TRP A 676 9.52 2.14 -11.74
C TRP A 676 8.30 1.58 -11.00
N CYS A 677 7.58 0.61 -11.58
CA CYS A 677 6.46 -0.05 -10.93
C CYS A 677 6.90 -0.79 -9.64
N LYS A 678 7.99 -1.55 -9.71
CA LYS A 678 8.51 -2.30 -8.55
C LYS A 678 8.91 -1.38 -7.40
N MET A 679 9.67 -0.33 -7.71
CA MET A 679 10.09 0.65 -6.69
C MET A 679 8.92 1.44 -6.14
N ARG A 680 7.97 1.87 -6.98
CA ARG A 680 6.78 2.60 -6.53
C ARG A 680 5.88 1.80 -5.62
N PHE A 681 5.65 0.52 -5.94
CA PHE A 681 4.71 -0.30 -5.17
C PHE A 681 5.38 -1.03 -3.99
N PHE A 682 6.64 -1.39 -4.09
CA PHE A 682 7.29 -2.26 -3.10
C PHE A 682 8.66 -1.76 -2.64
N GLY A 683 9.25 -0.73 -3.26
CA GLY A 683 10.62 -0.29 -3.01
C GLY A 683 10.87 0.03 -1.53
N LYS A 684 9.98 0.80 -0.90
CA LYS A 684 10.12 1.16 0.52
C LYS A 684 10.13 -0.08 1.42
N GLN A 685 9.21 -1.01 1.21
CA GLN A 685 9.14 -2.24 2.00
C GLN A 685 10.40 -3.10 1.81
N LEU A 686 10.87 -3.22 0.57
CA LEU A 686 12.08 -4.01 0.28
C LEU A 686 13.33 -3.40 0.91
N GLU A 687 13.50 -2.07 0.88
CA GLU A 687 14.60 -1.39 1.58
C GLU A 687 14.57 -1.63 3.09
N GLU A 688 13.38 -1.51 3.71
CA GLU A 688 13.21 -1.78 5.14
C GLU A 688 13.55 -3.23 5.50
N GLU A 689 13.19 -4.20 4.67
CA GLU A 689 13.50 -5.62 4.88
C GLU A 689 14.99 -5.93 4.68
N ILE A 690 15.66 -5.33 3.69
CA ILE A 690 17.11 -5.47 3.46
C ILE A 690 17.89 -4.93 4.67
N LEU A 691 17.53 -3.74 5.16
CA LEU A 691 18.17 -3.15 6.34
C LEU A 691 17.96 -4.03 7.59
N ALA A 692 16.76 -4.58 7.77
CA ALA A 692 16.46 -5.49 8.88
C ALA A 692 17.24 -6.81 8.78
N GLU A 693 17.50 -7.34 7.59
CA GLU A 693 18.35 -8.51 7.38
C GLU A 693 19.79 -8.23 7.71
N GLU A 694 20.34 -7.08 7.32
CA GLU A 694 21.70 -6.65 7.66
C GLU A 694 21.89 -6.50 9.17
N GLU A 695 20.91 -5.95 9.90
CA GLU A 695 20.93 -5.85 11.35
C GLU A 695 20.86 -7.22 12.05
N GLN A 696 20.20 -8.22 11.42
CA GLN A 696 20.09 -9.58 11.97
C GLN A 696 21.31 -10.44 11.71
N VAL A 697 22.18 -10.09 10.76
CA VAL A 697 23.46 -10.77 10.57
C VAL A 697 24.36 -10.42 11.75
N SER A 698 24.28 -11.22 12.82
CA SER A 698 25.22 -11.10 13.92
C SER A 698 26.62 -11.36 13.39
N ALA A 699 27.53 -10.43 13.67
CA ALA A 699 28.96 -10.67 13.46
C ALA A 699 29.31 -12.04 14.07
N ALA A 700 30.12 -12.83 13.39
CA ALA A 700 30.65 -14.07 13.95
C ALA A 700 31.15 -13.81 15.36
N PRO A 701 30.97 -14.74 16.33
CA PRO A 701 31.30 -14.49 17.71
C PRO A 701 32.74 -14.01 17.82
N GLN A 702 32.91 -12.73 18.10
CA GLN A 702 34.22 -12.13 18.23
C GLN A 702 34.95 -12.74 19.44
N ASN A 703 36.27 -12.86 19.34
CA ASN A 703 37.08 -13.30 20.45
C ASN A 703 36.97 -12.26 21.59
N LEU A 704 36.12 -12.54 22.56
CA LEU A 704 35.84 -11.65 23.68
C LEU A 704 37.13 -11.25 24.46
N LEU A 705 38.10 -12.17 24.54
CA LEU A 705 39.38 -11.88 25.18
C LEU A 705 40.19 -10.85 24.35
N ALA A 706 40.10 -10.89 23.02
CA ALA A 706 40.81 -9.94 22.17
C ALA A 706 40.26 -8.50 22.27
N LEU A 707 38.95 -8.39 22.56
CA LEU A 707 38.25 -7.09 22.72
C LEU A 707 38.54 -6.38 24.04
N LEU A 708 39.01 -7.13 25.08
CA LEU A 708 39.39 -6.56 26.35
C LEU A 708 40.79 -5.88 26.26
N PRO A 709 41.08 -4.86 27.08
CA PRO A 709 42.42 -4.34 27.26
C PRO A 709 43.38 -5.42 27.81
N SER A 710 44.69 -5.16 27.78
CA SER A 710 45.71 -6.07 28.39
C SER A 710 45.48 -6.26 29.86
N GLU A 711 45.02 -5.22 30.54
CA GLU A 711 44.57 -5.19 31.94
C GLU A 711 43.11 -4.70 31.97
N PHE A 712 42.25 -5.41 32.69
CA PHE A 712 40.81 -5.08 32.72
C PHE A 712 40.16 -5.41 34.06
N THR A 713 39.16 -4.64 34.46
CA THR A 713 38.33 -4.87 35.61
C THR A 713 37.17 -5.82 35.30
N TYR A 714 36.54 -6.36 36.34
CA TYR A 714 35.32 -7.17 36.18
C TYR A 714 34.20 -6.37 35.46
N ASP A 715 34.02 -5.10 35.79
CA ASP A 715 32.99 -4.26 35.21
C ASP A 715 33.22 -4.00 33.72
N GLN A 716 34.47 -3.79 33.30
CA GLN A 716 34.84 -3.68 31.89
C GLN A 716 34.55 -4.98 31.13
N PHE A 717 34.85 -6.13 31.72
CA PHE A 717 34.53 -7.43 31.15
C PHE A 717 33.02 -7.61 30.98
N VAL A 718 32.20 -7.26 31.99
CA VAL A 718 30.72 -7.36 31.92
C VAL A 718 30.19 -6.40 30.87
N SER A 719 30.68 -5.17 30.80
CA SER A 719 30.27 -4.17 29.79
C SER A 719 30.54 -4.64 28.38
N ILE A 720 31.73 -5.15 28.07
CA ILE A 720 32.06 -5.66 26.74
C ILE A 720 31.23 -6.90 26.38
N ARG A 721 30.95 -7.78 27.38
CA ARG A 721 30.03 -8.91 27.17
C ARG A 721 28.61 -8.44 26.79
N ALA A 722 28.11 -7.40 27.48
CA ALA A 722 26.78 -6.83 27.23
C ALA A 722 26.73 -6.22 25.84
N MET A 723 27.75 -5.47 25.38
CA MET A 723 27.88 -4.95 24.02
C MET A 723 27.87 -6.06 22.95
N GLN A 724 28.35 -7.26 23.31
CA GLN A 724 28.31 -8.44 22.44
C GLN A 724 27.00 -9.25 22.58
N GLY A 725 25.96 -8.69 23.21
CA GLY A 725 24.66 -9.34 23.39
C GLY A 725 24.66 -10.57 24.32
N ARG A 726 25.78 -10.82 25.08
CA ARG A 726 25.90 -11.98 25.97
C ARG A 726 25.30 -11.69 27.35
N ARG A 727 24.30 -12.43 27.74
CA ARG A 727 23.59 -12.28 29.02
C ARG A 727 24.34 -13.01 30.17
N GLY A 728 24.12 -12.55 31.41
CA GLY A 728 24.68 -13.14 32.62
C GLY A 728 26.00 -12.51 33.09
N ASP A 729 26.45 -12.84 34.30
CA ASP A 729 27.61 -12.24 34.99
C ASP A 729 28.99 -12.65 34.41
N GLY A 730 29.03 -13.69 33.61
CA GLY A 730 30.27 -14.18 32.98
C GLY A 730 31.36 -14.71 33.93
N LYS A 731 31.12 -14.87 35.21
CA LYS A 731 32.10 -15.38 36.21
C LYS A 731 32.63 -16.75 35.82
N SER A 732 31.80 -17.60 35.23
CA SER A 732 32.22 -18.91 34.70
C SER A 732 33.25 -18.77 33.57
N THR A 733 33.12 -17.79 32.72
CA THR A 733 34.07 -17.53 31.61
C THR A 733 35.44 -17.11 32.16
N LEU A 734 35.48 -16.17 33.11
CA LEU A 734 36.73 -15.74 33.72
C LEU A 734 37.42 -16.91 34.47
N ARG A 735 36.64 -17.77 35.17
CA ARG A 735 37.17 -18.95 35.82
C ARG A 735 37.83 -19.93 34.85
N VAL A 736 37.14 -20.17 33.69
CA VAL A 736 37.69 -21.05 32.64
C VAL A 736 38.93 -20.43 32.00
N TRP A 737 38.95 -19.14 31.75
CA TRP A 737 40.11 -18.44 31.17
C TRP A 737 41.32 -18.45 32.13
N LYS A 738 41.09 -18.23 33.42
CA LYS A 738 42.13 -18.37 34.44
C LYS A 738 42.66 -19.80 34.49
N HIS A 739 41.80 -20.79 34.49
CA HIS A 739 42.19 -22.20 34.53
C HIS A 739 43.02 -22.62 33.28
N ARG A 740 42.70 -22.01 32.11
CA ARG A 740 43.43 -22.26 30.86
C ARG A 740 44.69 -21.38 30.65
N GLY A 741 45.00 -20.54 31.64
CA GLY A 741 46.13 -19.66 31.57
C GLY A 741 46.03 -18.52 30.56
N TYR A 742 44.80 -18.14 30.12
CA TYR A 742 44.60 -17.01 29.24
C TYR A 742 44.64 -15.66 29.97
N ILE A 743 44.30 -15.68 31.26
CA ILE A 743 44.28 -14.52 32.14
C ILE A 743 44.78 -14.88 33.53
N GLU A 744 45.41 -13.90 34.19
CA GLU A 744 45.82 -13.97 35.62
C GLU A 744 45.05 -12.91 36.41
N TYR A 745 44.76 -13.16 37.67
CA TYR A 745 44.07 -12.21 38.53
C TYR A 745 45.03 -11.70 39.60
N ASP A 746 45.19 -10.37 39.64
CA ASP A 746 45.95 -9.68 40.67
C ASP A 746 45.04 -9.21 41.79
N GLU A 747 45.26 -9.75 42.98
CA GLU A 747 44.43 -9.44 44.18
C GLU A 747 44.72 -8.03 44.74
N VAL A 748 45.90 -7.44 44.44
CA VAL A 748 46.28 -6.12 44.94
C VAL A 748 45.59 -5.01 44.17
N SER A 749 45.59 -5.10 42.86
CA SER A 749 44.96 -4.12 41.95
C SER A 749 43.45 -4.43 41.67
N ASN A 750 42.99 -5.62 42.03
CA ASN A 750 41.63 -6.12 41.72
C ASN A 750 41.34 -6.12 40.19
N THR A 751 42.38 -6.46 39.40
CA THR A 751 42.29 -6.50 37.94
C THR A 751 42.72 -7.86 37.38
N TRP A 752 42.28 -8.11 36.15
CA TRP A 752 42.66 -9.25 35.33
C TRP A 752 43.68 -8.85 34.29
N HIS A 753 44.76 -9.62 34.16
CA HIS A 753 45.80 -9.41 33.14
C HIS A 753 45.73 -10.52 32.10
N LYS A 754 45.86 -10.16 30.84
CA LYS A 754 46.02 -11.15 29.77
C LYS A 754 47.41 -11.78 29.88
N ALA A 755 47.46 -13.10 29.88
CA ALA A 755 48.71 -13.80 29.76
C ALA A 755 49.35 -13.47 28.38
N THR A 756 50.64 -13.09 28.38
CA THR A 756 51.42 -12.96 27.17
C THR A 756 51.60 -14.37 26.59
N LEU A 757 50.90 -14.68 25.49
CA LEU A 757 51.06 -15.92 24.74
C LEU A 757 52.34 -15.93 23.98
#